data_f74bf24f891cbfe24c6e526e08c463d7
#
_entry.id   f74bf24f891cbfe24c6e526e08c463d7
#
_cell.length_a   1.000
_cell.length_b   1.000
_cell.length_c   1.000
_cell.angle_alpha   90.00
_cell.angle_beta   90.00
_cell.angle_gamma   90.00
#
_symmetry.space_group_name_H-M   'P 1'
#
loop_
_entity.id
_entity.type
_entity.pdbx_description
1 polymer ?
#
loop_
_entity_poly.entity_id
_entity_poly.type
_entity_poly.pdbx_seq_one_letter_code
_entity_poly.pdbx_strand_id
1 'polypeptide(L)'
;MISLRFSTPVPLVGYILLLQLIIACSSPTTSTRPGQTDSTGVAVLLVDTDHPMSTIDKNIYGQFLEHINHAVVDGLYAEQVQGQGFEGKDFETHWKSRPDNAQVTLVNIPFQKGEKSIRLSPANGASGISQGRLFVQKGVVYNGSLWVKPEAGTPSMELRITDSGHHELAKVNLNYSGIDWQEVDFVFTPSRTDSMAMLEITATGTGSVLLDFISIMRADTRANGKFRPDLLESLKGLKPPFIRWPGGSFASTYKWQDGIGPAVSRVYHPNVMWGGYADYYGFGTDEFLELCRQLGANPMITLAAPSIKPEDVEYAMNWVHYMIDPATTSWGKIRAANGHLQPYSIPYIQIDNEPMNNNQTPDQYAEIVNVYGSRLRKIAPHAKIVACGQKRSVDLNWSQKLIDIAGDNFDILGCHNYEYEPENFQSGLQRISDYLVKLEHFIQHSRHTAIKIAILEWSLCRSFDWRAGLHTAGSLIAYERLSPSIEMTCPALLMRNTTDNPEWRSFIYHDHVSWFPGSGYVVEKLFHDHYAPVQLASTSGTFKDIENRADFFNGISQMIPKGWTGGTIDAIATCTEDNRRIVIKAVNYKGVSNVLLVRLQGSSIPSNATIKTFTLNAALDDAPSMKHPDAIRPYEGTAAFTKDLSFTMNPYSVLVVEIIPN
;
A
#
# COMPACT_ATOMS: atom_id res chain seq x y z
N MET A 1 3.02 -15.20 54.30
CA MET A 1 4.02 -16.03 54.98
C MET A 1 4.42 -17.07 53.95
N ILE A 2 5.56 -17.08 53.45
CA ILE A 2 6.96 -17.18 53.67
C ILE A 2 7.68 -16.62 52.41
N SER A 3 8.36 -15.73 52.52
CA SER A 3 9.60 -15.02 52.26
C SER A 3 10.82 -15.95 52.19
N LEU A 4 11.69 -15.69 51.18
CA LEU A 4 13.17 -15.87 51.23
C LEU A 4 13.67 -15.39 49.83
N ARG A 5 14.24 -14.31 49.70
CA ARG A 5 15.53 -13.60 49.90
C ARG A 5 16.68 -14.14 49.05
N PHE A 6 17.15 -13.21 48.24
CA PHE A 6 18.44 -12.95 47.58
C PHE A 6 19.72 -13.60 48.17
N SER A 7 20.67 -13.90 47.28
CA SER A 7 22.06 -13.44 47.43
C SER A 7 22.90 -13.69 46.16
N THR A 8 23.45 -12.65 45.61
CA THR A 8 24.74 -12.58 44.88
C THR A 8 25.89 -12.56 45.90
N PRO A 9 27.20 -12.60 45.60
CA PRO A 9 27.94 -12.22 44.38
C PRO A 9 29.23 -13.08 44.05
N VAL A 10 29.75 -12.89 42.84
CA VAL A 10 31.13 -12.75 42.31
C VAL A 10 32.31 -12.84 43.31
N PRO A 11 33.63 -13.21 43.01
CA PRO A 11 34.38 -13.07 41.77
C PRO A 11 35.54 -14.07 41.43
N LEU A 12 36.06 -13.92 40.23
CA LEU A 12 37.46 -13.68 39.81
C LEU A 12 38.51 -14.81 39.73
N VAL A 13 39.16 -14.83 38.55
CA VAL A 13 40.60 -14.93 38.21
C VAL A 13 41.28 -16.30 38.22
N GLY A 14 41.88 -16.62 37.11
CA GLY A 14 43.15 -17.33 37.12
C GLY A 14 43.58 -18.07 35.85
N TYR A 15 44.35 -17.42 35.01
CA TYR A 15 45.57 -17.84 34.27
C TYR A 15 45.57 -19.01 33.27
N ILE A 16 45.71 -18.64 32.00
CA ILE A 16 46.73 -18.94 30.98
C ILE A 16 47.49 -20.29 31.11
N LEU A 17 47.35 -21.11 30.06
CA LEU A 17 48.47 -21.83 29.48
C LEU A 17 48.27 -22.07 27.99
N LEU A 18 49.18 -21.49 27.18
CA LEU A 18 49.34 -21.74 25.76
C LEU A 18 49.66 -23.22 25.52
N LEU A 19 48.94 -23.87 24.62
CA LEU A 19 49.42 -24.95 23.82
C LEU A 19 49.05 -24.70 22.37
N GLN A 20 50.04 -24.37 21.56
CA GLN A 20 49.94 -24.34 20.12
C GLN A 20 49.77 -25.78 19.61
N LEU A 21 48.55 -26.07 19.14
CA LEU A 21 48.35 -27.20 18.23
C LEU A 21 47.97 -26.60 16.90
N ILE A 22 48.92 -26.71 15.94
CA ILE A 22 48.68 -26.47 14.52
C ILE A 22 47.71 -27.56 14.06
N ILE A 23 46.41 -27.24 14.05
CA ILE A 23 45.44 -27.99 13.27
C ILE A 23 45.25 -27.16 11.97
N ALA A 24 45.71 -27.72 10.89
CA ALA A 24 45.34 -27.25 9.56
C ALA A 24 43.82 -27.31 9.44
N CYS A 25 43.15 -26.17 9.65
CA CYS A 25 41.78 -26.02 9.21
C CYS A 25 41.81 -25.98 7.67
N SER A 26 41.52 -27.13 7.08
CA SER A 26 40.94 -27.16 5.75
C SER A 26 39.65 -26.34 5.81
N SER A 27 39.67 -25.12 5.26
CA SER A 27 38.50 -24.34 4.95
C SER A 27 37.50 -25.26 4.24
N PRO A 28 36.21 -25.26 4.64
CA PRO A 28 35.24 -25.88 3.78
C PRO A 28 35.31 -25.10 2.45
N THR A 29 35.82 -25.74 1.42
CA THR A 29 35.60 -25.34 0.06
C THR A 29 34.11 -25.25 -0.10
N THR A 30 33.55 -24.02 -0.01
CA THR A 30 32.28 -23.72 -0.61
C THR A 30 32.40 -24.21 -2.05
N SER A 31 31.76 -25.31 -2.33
CA SER A 31 31.47 -25.78 -3.67
C SER A 31 30.62 -24.68 -4.29
N THR A 32 31.25 -23.65 -4.83
CA THR A 32 30.65 -22.84 -5.85
C THR A 32 30.33 -23.84 -6.97
N ARG A 33 29.05 -24.16 -7.12
CA ARG A 33 28.57 -24.72 -8.39
C ARG A 33 29.23 -23.87 -9.46
N PRO A 34 29.83 -24.49 -10.51
CA PRO A 34 30.44 -23.73 -11.58
C PRO A 34 29.39 -22.71 -12.02
N GLY A 35 29.69 -21.44 -11.91
CA GLY A 35 28.79 -20.38 -12.28
C GLY A 35 28.36 -20.68 -13.71
N GLN A 36 27.04 -20.82 -13.88
CA GLN A 36 26.46 -20.83 -15.21
C GLN A 36 26.87 -19.47 -15.80
N THR A 37 27.87 -19.46 -16.66
CA THR A 37 28.31 -18.24 -17.35
C THR A 37 27.07 -17.76 -18.11
N ASP A 38 26.55 -16.58 -17.74
CA ASP A 38 25.48 -15.93 -18.46
C ASP A 38 25.95 -15.80 -19.93
N SER A 39 25.37 -16.62 -20.80
CA SER A 39 25.65 -16.54 -22.23
C SER A 39 24.56 -15.74 -22.92
N THR A 40 24.90 -14.87 -23.83
CA THR A 40 23.96 -14.24 -24.75
C THR A 40 23.13 -15.32 -25.45
N GLY A 41 21.81 -15.19 -25.42
CA GLY A 41 20.90 -16.19 -25.99
C GLY A 41 19.82 -15.53 -26.82
N VAL A 42 19.15 -16.36 -27.60
CA VAL A 42 17.92 -15.99 -28.30
C VAL A 42 16.76 -16.71 -27.65
N ALA A 43 15.81 -15.95 -27.12
CA ALA A 43 14.51 -16.46 -26.72
C ALA A 43 13.50 -16.20 -27.83
N VAL A 44 12.66 -17.15 -28.14
CA VAL A 44 11.61 -17.01 -29.15
C VAL A 44 10.27 -17.01 -28.46
N LEU A 45 9.46 -15.99 -28.72
CA LEU A 45 8.05 -15.91 -28.34
C LEU A 45 7.20 -16.17 -29.58
N LEU A 46 6.45 -17.26 -29.55
CA LEU A 46 5.45 -17.55 -30.55
C LEU A 46 4.09 -17.07 -30.09
N VAL A 47 3.38 -16.34 -30.94
CA VAL A 47 2.07 -15.74 -30.63
C VAL A 47 1.09 -16.13 -31.71
N ASP A 48 -0.02 -16.74 -31.32
CA ASP A 48 -1.14 -17.04 -32.20
C ASP A 48 -2.25 -15.99 -31.99
N THR A 49 -2.43 -15.12 -32.96
CA THR A 49 -3.39 -14.00 -32.92
C THR A 49 -4.85 -14.45 -33.11
N ASP A 50 -5.09 -15.67 -33.60
CA ASP A 50 -6.44 -16.22 -33.86
C ASP A 50 -6.97 -16.98 -32.64
N HIS A 51 -6.14 -17.19 -31.59
CA HIS A 51 -6.54 -17.98 -30.42
C HIS A 51 -6.49 -17.12 -29.14
N PRO A 52 -7.57 -16.34 -28.87
CA PRO A 52 -7.75 -15.72 -27.55
C PRO A 52 -7.97 -16.81 -26.49
N MET A 53 -7.24 -16.74 -25.38
CA MET A 53 -7.25 -17.74 -24.33
C MET A 53 -8.18 -17.39 -23.17
N SER A 54 -8.09 -16.16 -22.70
CA SER A 54 -8.80 -15.69 -21.51
C SER A 54 -8.91 -14.18 -21.49
N THR A 55 -9.79 -13.69 -20.64
CA THR A 55 -9.84 -12.26 -20.30
C THR A 55 -9.06 -12.02 -19.02
N ILE A 56 -8.15 -11.07 -19.05
CA ILE A 56 -7.39 -10.58 -17.90
C ILE A 56 -8.22 -9.48 -17.24
N ASP A 57 -8.54 -9.63 -15.96
CA ASP A 57 -9.24 -8.58 -15.22
C ASP A 57 -8.28 -7.42 -14.92
N LYS A 58 -8.72 -6.18 -15.14
CA LYS A 58 -7.92 -4.98 -14.80
C LYS A 58 -7.58 -4.90 -13.32
N ASN A 59 -8.36 -5.55 -12.45
CA ASN A 59 -8.10 -5.61 -11.01
C ASN A 59 -6.76 -6.29 -10.64
N ILE A 60 -6.04 -6.87 -11.60
CA ILE A 60 -4.63 -7.28 -11.40
C ILE A 60 -3.73 -6.09 -11.00
N TYR A 61 -4.13 -4.84 -11.29
CA TYR A 61 -3.41 -3.60 -10.98
C TYR A 61 -4.01 -2.83 -9.80
N GLY A 62 -4.65 -3.51 -8.85
CA GLY A 62 -5.20 -2.92 -7.64
C GLY A 62 -4.13 -2.47 -6.65
N GLN A 63 -4.55 -1.75 -5.61
CA GLN A 63 -3.65 -1.24 -4.58
C GLN A 63 -4.12 -1.59 -3.17
N PHE A 64 -3.20 -1.57 -2.21
CA PHE A 64 -3.42 -1.90 -0.82
C PHE A 64 -2.96 -0.76 0.08
N LEU A 65 -3.89 -0.06 0.72
CA LEU A 65 -3.61 1.03 1.66
C LEU A 65 -3.84 0.56 3.10
N GLU A 66 -2.84 0.71 3.94
CA GLU A 66 -2.90 0.41 5.37
C GLU A 66 -2.33 1.57 6.19
N HIS A 67 -2.77 1.72 7.43
CA HIS A 67 -2.19 2.65 8.40
C HIS A 67 -0.86 2.08 8.95
N ILE A 68 0.13 1.93 8.08
CA ILE A 68 1.46 1.39 8.37
C ILE A 68 2.54 2.34 7.85
N ASN A 69 3.68 2.43 8.55
CA ASN A 69 4.85 3.21 8.12
C ASN A 69 4.51 4.65 7.73
N HIS A 70 3.59 5.27 8.45
CA HIS A 70 3.08 6.62 8.13
C HIS A 70 2.57 6.76 6.68
N ALA A 71 1.98 5.72 6.12
CA ALA A 71 1.35 5.80 4.80
C ALA A 71 0.15 6.75 4.79
N VAL A 72 -0.60 6.81 5.90
CA VAL A 72 -1.80 7.63 6.05
C VAL A 72 -1.54 8.82 6.97
N VAL A 73 -1.30 8.59 8.25
CA VAL A 73 -0.94 9.65 9.22
C VAL A 73 0.48 10.13 8.92
N ASP A 74 0.69 11.45 8.80
CA ASP A 74 1.96 12.05 8.34
C ASP A 74 2.35 11.59 6.90
N GLY A 75 1.38 11.18 6.13
CA GLY A 75 1.50 10.69 4.76
C GLY A 75 0.38 11.23 3.87
N LEU A 76 -0.49 10.34 3.40
CA LEU A 76 -1.58 10.69 2.49
C LEU A 76 -2.58 11.69 3.10
N TYR A 77 -2.91 11.56 4.39
CA TYR A 77 -3.73 12.53 5.11
C TYR A 77 -2.90 13.79 5.39
N ALA A 78 -3.37 14.92 4.88
CA ALA A 78 -2.58 16.14 4.70
C ALA A 78 -2.46 17.02 5.97
N GLU A 79 -2.81 16.50 7.15
CA GLU A 79 -2.62 17.24 8.40
C GLU A 79 -1.14 17.46 8.69
N GLN A 80 -0.76 18.71 8.95
CA GLN A 80 0.64 19.05 9.23
C GLN A 80 0.96 19.08 10.71
N VAL A 81 -0.04 19.23 11.57
CA VAL A 81 0.15 19.25 13.03
C VAL A 81 0.18 17.82 13.54
N GLN A 82 1.27 17.48 14.20
CA GLN A 82 1.42 16.20 14.89
C GLN A 82 0.98 16.32 16.34
N GLY A 83 0.28 15.30 16.88
CA GLY A 83 -0.22 15.35 18.25
C GLY A 83 -1.23 16.48 18.48
N GLN A 84 -2.24 16.55 17.60
CA GLN A 84 -3.24 17.62 17.52
C GLN A 84 -4.01 17.85 18.82
N GLY A 85 -4.35 16.78 19.56
CA GLY A 85 -5.17 16.78 20.77
C GLY A 85 -4.38 16.47 22.05
N PHE A 86 -3.05 16.46 21.98
CA PHE A 86 -2.16 16.27 23.14
C PHE A 86 -2.35 14.95 23.91
N GLU A 87 -2.95 13.94 23.28
CA GLU A 87 -3.23 12.64 23.88
C GLU A 87 -1.96 11.80 24.06
N GLY A 88 -2.02 10.79 24.89
CA GLY A 88 -0.92 9.87 25.13
C GLY A 88 0.37 10.58 25.55
N LYS A 89 1.41 10.54 24.69
CA LYS A 89 2.72 11.19 24.84
C LYS A 89 2.94 12.31 23.81
N ASP A 90 1.90 12.76 23.14
CA ASP A 90 2.02 13.68 22.02
C ASP A 90 2.65 15.01 22.40
N PHE A 91 2.32 15.52 23.60
CA PHE A 91 2.91 16.78 24.07
C PHE A 91 4.43 16.66 24.21
N GLU A 92 4.92 15.63 24.87
CA GLU A 92 6.35 15.40 25.07
C GLU A 92 7.09 15.08 23.77
N THR A 93 6.39 14.46 22.82
CA THR A 93 6.99 14.01 21.56
C THR A 93 7.09 15.13 20.54
N HIS A 94 6.04 15.94 20.40
CA HIS A 94 5.87 16.86 19.27
C HIS A 94 5.91 18.33 19.65
N TRP A 95 5.67 18.67 20.91
CA TRP A 95 5.51 20.06 21.34
C TRP A 95 6.60 20.51 22.30
N LYS A 96 6.87 21.81 22.33
CA LYS A 96 7.79 22.46 23.23
C LYS A 96 7.14 23.71 23.85
N SER A 97 7.42 23.99 25.13
CA SER A 97 7.00 25.23 25.75
C SER A 97 7.75 26.43 25.16
N ARG A 98 7.08 27.58 25.05
CA ARG A 98 7.65 28.83 24.54
C ARG A 98 7.22 30.05 25.42
N PRO A 99 8.18 30.83 25.94
CA PRO A 99 9.61 30.51 26.04
C PRO A 99 9.85 29.22 26.84
N ASP A 100 11.06 28.70 26.88
CA ASP A 100 11.38 27.40 27.48
C ASP A 100 10.98 27.29 28.98
N ASN A 101 10.89 28.41 29.69
CA ASN A 101 10.42 28.50 31.07
C ASN A 101 8.96 28.96 31.21
N ALA A 102 8.18 28.93 30.13
CA ALA A 102 6.78 29.32 30.17
C ALA A 102 5.95 28.39 31.05
N GLN A 103 4.91 28.95 31.69
CA GLN A 103 3.93 28.17 32.42
C GLN A 103 2.96 27.49 31.43
N VAL A 104 3.33 26.31 30.96
CA VAL A 104 2.55 25.41 30.09
C VAL A 104 2.31 24.13 30.87
N THR A 105 1.06 23.70 30.96
CA THR A 105 0.70 22.53 31.75
C THR A 105 -0.24 21.65 30.96
N LEU A 106 0.13 20.36 30.79
CA LEU A 106 -0.80 19.33 30.32
C LEU A 106 -1.81 19.05 31.44
N VAL A 107 -3.10 19.13 31.13
CA VAL A 107 -4.19 18.98 32.11
C VAL A 107 -5.21 17.94 31.63
N ASN A 108 -5.83 17.23 32.59
CA ASN A 108 -6.89 16.27 32.32
C ASN A 108 -8.26 16.98 32.27
N ILE A 109 -8.39 17.95 31.39
CA ILE A 109 -9.66 18.67 31.12
C ILE A 109 -10.00 18.37 29.67
N PRO A 110 -10.90 17.39 29.41
CA PRO A 110 -11.15 16.93 28.07
C PRO A 110 -11.91 17.95 27.23
N PHE A 111 -11.63 17.91 25.93
CA PHE A 111 -12.49 18.42 24.89
C PHE A 111 -13.08 17.24 24.10
N GLN A 112 -14.39 17.26 23.85
CA GLN A 112 -15.10 16.19 23.15
C GLN A 112 -14.81 14.78 23.74
N LYS A 113 -14.20 13.90 22.93
CA LYS A 113 -13.83 12.53 23.30
C LYS A 113 -12.36 12.37 23.71
N GLY A 114 -11.62 13.47 23.79
CA GLY A 114 -10.25 13.48 24.29
C GLY A 114 -10.16 13.31 25.80
N GLU A 115 -8.94 13.21 26.34
CA GLU A 115 -8.67 13.11 27.78
C GLU A 115 -7.88 14.31 28.29
N LYS A 116 -7.14 14.98 27.43
CA LYS A 116 -6.14 16.02 27.78
C LYS A 116 -6.36 17.30 27.00
N SER A 117 -5.83 18.39 27.56
CA SER A 117 -5.66 19.67 26.87
C SER A 117 -4.43 20.40 27.44
N ILE A 118 -4.00 21.47 26.78
CA ILE A 118 -2.88 22.30 27.24
C ILE A 118 -3.41 23.55 27.86
N ARG A 119 -2.91 23.89 29.09
CA ARG A 119 -3.13 25.19 29.75
C ARG A 119 -1.96 26.11 29.49
N LEU A 120 -2.25 27.28 28.95
CA LEU A 120 -1.32 28.41 28.85
C LEU A 120 -1.64 29.44 29.96
N SER A 121 -0.64 29.80 30.76
CA SER A 121 -0.80 30.72 31.90
C SER A 121 0.26 31.82 31.86
N PRO A 122 0.06 32.89 31.08
CA PRO A 122 1.02 33.99 30.99
C PRO A 122 0.96 34.83 32.26
N ALA A 123 1.82 34.53 33.25
CA ALA A 123 1.96 35.33 34.47
C ALA A 123 2.95 36.48 34.23
N ASN A 124 2.45 37.65 33.84
CA ASN A 124 3.24 38.87 33.53
C ASN A 124 4.27 38.70 32.38
N GLY A 125 4.02 37.80 31.44
CA GLY A 125 4.90 37.54 30.31
C GLY A 125 4.18 36.88 29.17
N ALA A 126 4.81 35.87 28.54
CA ALA A 126 4.25 35.03 27.50
C ALA A 126 4.25 33.56 27.94
N SER A 127 3.22 32.83 27.55
CA SER A 127 3.13 31.39 27.71
C SER A 127 2.65 30.81 26.39
N GLY A 128 3.34 29.83 25.84
CA GLY A 128 3.01 29.28 24.54
C GLY A 128 3.62 27.92 24.28
N ILE A 129 3.26 27.36 23.14
CA ILE A 129 3.76 26.10 22.64
C ILE A 129 4.27 26.24 21.21
N SER A 130 5.18 25.37 20.80
CA SER A 130 5.70 25.34 19.44
C SER A 130 5.91 23.93 18.94
N GLN A 131 5.78 23.76 17.62
CA GLN A 131 6.08 22.54 16.91
C GLN A 131 6.79 22.87 15.60
N GLY A 132 7.80 22.12 15.22
CA GLY A 132 8.53 22.29 13.95
C GLY A 132 8.05 21.33 12.86
N ARG A 133 8.81 21.29 11.76
CA ARG A 133 8.62 20.34 10.64
C ARG A 133 7.36 20.62 9.78
N LEU A 134 6.84 21.85 9.79
CA LEU A 134 5.77 22.20 8.85
C LEU A 134 6.35 22.51 7.46
N PHE A 135 5.71 22.01 6.41
CA PHE A 135 6.02 22.42 5.05
C PHE A 135 5.07 23.52 4.60
N VAL A 136 5.60 24.74 4.44
CA VAL A 136 4.84 25.90 3.97
C VAL A 136 5.41 26.42 2.66
N GLN A 137 4.53 26.82 1.75
CA GLN A 137 4.88 27.28 0.40
C GLN A 137 4.48 28.75 0.22
N LYS A 138 5.41 29.57 -0.29
CA LYS A 138 5.18 30.99 -0.57
C LYS A 138 3.89 31.21 -1.37
N GLY A 139 3.02 32.07 -0.87
CA GLY A 139 1.81 32.48 -1.57
C GLY A 139 0.67 31.45 -1.54
N VAL A 140 0.89 30.28 -0.95
CA VAL A 140 -0.18 29.27 -0.76
C VAL A 140 -0.98 29.61 0.49
N VAL A 141 -2.30 29.54 0.39
CA VAL A 141 -3.22 29.77 1.51
C VAL A 141 -3.33 28.52 2.36
N TYR A 142 -3.19 28.67 3.67
CA TYR A 142 -3.40 27.62 4.67
C TYR A 142 -4.57 28.00 5.56
N ASN A 143 -5.46 27.02 5.78
CA ASN A 143 -6.55 27.11 6.73
C ASN A 143 -6.20 26.28 7.96
N GLY A 144 -6.44 26.81 9.12
CA GLY A 144 -6.31 26.08 10.37
C GLY A 144 -7.44 26.40 11.32
N SER A 145 -7.59 25.56 12.33
CA SER A 145 -8.46 25.77 13.47
C SER A 145 -7.80 25.23 14.73
N LEU A 146 -8.21 25.74 15.85
CA LEU A 146 -7.89 25.20 17.18
C LEU A 146 -9.04 25.45 18.14
N TRP A 147 -9.16 24.60 19.14
CA TRP A 147 -10.18 24.76 20.17
C TRP A 147 -9.60 25.49 21.39
N VAL A 148 -10.32 26.49 21.86
CA VAL A 148 -9.92 27.37 22.95
C VAL A 148 -11.01 27.42 24.00
N LYS A 149 -10.62 27.37 25.30
CA LYS A 149 -11.50 27.62 26.42
C LYS A 149 -10.85 28.57 27.39
N PRO A 150 -11.37 29.81 27.60
CA PRO A 150 -10.91 30.70 28.68
C PRO A 150 -11.19 30.08 30.06
N GLU A 151 -10.22 30.16 30.98
CA GLU A 151 -10.40 29.71 32.37
C GLU A 151 -10.37 30.90 33.33
N ALA A 152 -9.46 31.85 33.14
CA ALA A 152 -9.34 33.04 33.95
C ALA A 152 -8.83 34.20 33.09
N GLY A 153 -9.51 35.34 33.14
CA GLY A 153 -9.20 36.47 32.28
C GLY A 153 -9.37 36.13 30.78
N THR A 154 -8.78 36.98 29.92
CA THR A 154 -8.76 36.79 28.46
C THR A 154 -7.40 37.19 27.92
N PRO A 155 -6.37 36.36 28.09
CA PRO A 155 -5.04 36.65 27.53
C PRO A 155 -5.14 36.77 26.01
N SER A 156 -4.39 37.72 25.43
CA SER A 156 -4.33 37.86 23.96
C SER A 156 -3.56 36.69 23.37
N MET A 157 -4.09 36.08 22.31
CA MET A 157 -3.43 34.95 21.66
C MET A 157 -2.98 35.28 20.25
N GLU A 158 -1.83 34.76 19.89
CA GLU A 158 -1.20 34.91 18.58
C GLU A 158 -0.64 33.61 18.09
N LEU A 159 -0.81 33.36 16.78
CA LEU A 159 -0.16 32.28 16.06
C LEU A 159 0.88 32.86 15.11
N ARG A 160 2.08 32.31 15.13
CA ARG A 160 3.14 32.61 14.16
C ARG A 160 3.61 31.37 13.44
N ILE A 161 3.93 31.54 12.18
CA ILE A 161 4.72 30.61 11.39
C ILE A 161 6.08 31.26 11.20
N THR A 162 7.15 30.58 11.64
CA THR A 162 8.52 31.09 11.55
C THR A 162 9.43 30.10 10.83
N ASP A 163 10.58 30.57 10.35
CA ASP A 163 11.65 29.67 9.90
C ASP A 163 12.46 29.15 11.11
N SER A 164 13.46 28.30 10.86
CA SER A 164 14.37 27.75 11.87
C SER A 164 15.21 28.82 12.57
N GLY A 165 15.33 30.02 12.01
CA GLY A 165 15.96 31.20 12.57
C GLY A 165 14.99 32.11 13.33
N HIS A 166 13.74 31.68 13.51
CA HIS A 166 12.64 32.44 14.12
C HIS A 166 12.25 33.74 13.39
N HIS A 167 12.56 33.86 12.07
CA HIS A 167 12.05 34.95 11.25
C HIS A 167 10.60 34.64 10.84
N GLU A 168 9.74 35.63 10.99
CA GLU A 168 8.31 35.51 10.72
C GLU A 168 8.03 35.22 9.23
N LEU A 169 7.28 34.19 8.96
CA LEU A 169 6.75 33.84 7.62
C LEU A 169 5.28 34.22 7.50
N ALA A 170 4.52 34.10 8.59
CA ALA A 170 3.14 34.55 8.71
C ALA A 170 2.78 34.76 10.19
N LYS A 171 1.74 35.56 10.42
CA LYS A 171 1.24 35.88 11.75
C LYS A 171 -0.27 36.08 11.72
N VAL A 172 -0.96 35.57 12.77
CA VAL A 172 -2.40 35.72 12.94
C VAL A 172 -2.74 35.97 14.40
N ASN A 173 -3.60 36.94 14.67
CA ASN A 173 -4.20 37.10 15.99
C ASN A 173 -5.39 36.16 16.13
N LEU A 174 -5.43 35.39 17.21
CA LEU A 174 -6.50 34.41 17.47
C LEU A 174 -7.54 35.09 18.35
N ASN A 175 -8.72 35.35 17.79
CA ASN A 175 -9.79 36.05 18.50
C ASN A 175 -10.77 35.02 19.08
N TYR A 176 -11.02 35.09 20.37
CA TYR A 176 -11.95 34.24 21.08
C TYR A 176 -12.68 35.01 22.18
N SER A 177 -13.82 34.49 22.63
CA SER A 177 -14.66 35.17 23.65
C SER A 177 -15.48 34.12 24.41
N GLY A 178 -16.14 34.55 25.50
CA GLY A 178 -16.98 33.64 26.31
C GLY A 178 -16.19 32.83 27.32
N ILE A 179 -16.75 31.71 27.78
CA ILE A 179 -16.21 30.89 28.90
C ILE A 179 -16.17 29.41 28.57
N ASP A 180 -16.76 29.01 27.44
CA ASP A 180 -16.85 27.63 27.01
C ASP A 180 -15.86 27.32 25.87
N TRP A 181 -15.69 26.03 25.55
CA TRP A 181 -14.94 25.59 24.40
C TRP A 181 -15.52 26.19 23.10
N GLN A 182 -14.65 26.79 22.30
CA GLN A 182 -15.00 27.35 21.00
C GLN A 182 -13.92 27.05 19.96
N GLU A 183 -14.33 26.86 18.73
CA GLU A 183 -13.42 26.75 17.59
C GLU A 183 -12.97 28.15 17.16
N VAL A 184 -11.68 28.31 16.97
CA VAL A 184 -11.06 29.53 16.45
C VAL A 184 -10.41 29.19 15.12
N ASP A 185 -11.07 29.59 14.05
CA ASP A 185 -10.55 29.47 12.69
C ASP A 185 -9.51 30.54 12.42
N PHE A 186 -8.49 30.19 11.62
CA PHE A 186 -7.50 31.12 11.14
C PHE A 186 -7.02 30.79 9.73
N VAL A 187 -6.54 31.81 9.04
CA VAL A 187 -6.00 31.71 7.67
C VAL A 187 -4.69 32.46 7.62
N PHE A 188 -3.71 31.87 6.95
CA PHE A 188 -2.43 32.55 6.71
C PHE A 188 -1.87 32.21 5.31
N THR A 189 -0.96 33.10 4.86
CA THR A 189 -0.23 32.91 3.60
C THR A 189 1.24 33.20 3.86
N PRO A 190 2.13 32.19 3.79
CA PRO A 190 3.55 32.37 4.08
C PRO A 190 4.23 33.31 3.05
N SER A 191 5.13 34.16 3.54
CA SER A 191 5.90 35.11 2.73
C SER A 191 7.01 34.45 1.90
N ARG A 192 7.45 33.24 2.31
CA ARG A 192 8.39 32.39 1.56
C ARG A 192 8.16 30.91 1.85
N THR A 193 8.72 30.05 0.98
CA THR A 193 8.70 28.60 1.15
C THR A 193 9.71 28.15 2.20
N ASP A 194 9.30 27.26 3.09
CA ASP A 194 10.15 26.62 4.08
C ASP A 194 9.67 25.20 4.33
N SER A 195 10.59 24.23 4.32
CA SER A 195 10.28 22.81 4.53
C SER A 195 10.37 22.40 6.01
N MET A 196 10.87 23.26 6.86
CA MET A 196 11.08 23.01 8.29
C MET A 196 10.52 24.15 9.15
N ALA A 197 9.46 24.81 8.66
CA ALA A 197 8.82 25.89 9.36
C ALA A 197 8.30 25.46 10.74
N MET A 198 8.24 26.41 11.65
CA MET A 198 7.77 26.22 13.01
C MET A 198 6.42 26.91 13.21
N LEU A 199 5.50 26.19 13.82
CA LEU A 199 4.28 26.73 14.41
C LEU A 199 4.56 27.20 15.84
N GLU A 200 4.19 28.42 16.18
CA GLU A 200 4.22 28.96 17.51
C GLU A 200 2.84 29.54 17.88
N ILE A 201 2.28 29.11 19.02
CA ILE A 201 1.03 29.65 19.58
C ILE A 201 1.34 30.22 20.93
N THR A 202 1.10 31.51 21.12
CA THR A 202 1.50 32.25 22.34
C THR A 202 0.33 33.03 22.91
N ALA A 203 0.13 32.92 24.21
CA ALA A 203 -0.76 33.75 25.00
C ALA A 203 0.05 34.79 25.76
N THR A 204 -0.45 36.04 25.85
CA THR A 204 0.18 37.17 26.56
C THR A 204 -0.84 37.92 27.42
N GLY A 205 -0.39 38.59 28.44
CA GLY A 205 -1.26 39.31 29.38
C GLY A 205 -1.48 38.55 30.68
N THR A 206 -2.67 38.60 31.23
CA THR A 206 -3.01 37.96 32.52
C THR A 206 -4.18 37.00 32.34
N GLY A 207 -4.12 35.87 33.07
CA GLY A 207 -5.17 34.84 33.02
C GLY A 207 -4.67 33.48 32.57
N SER A 208 -5.57 32.59 32.19
CA SER A 208 -5.25 31.28 31.64
C SER A 208 -6.27 30.85 30.58
N VAL A 209 -5.80 30.04 29.65
CA VAL A 209 -6.60 29.51 28.55
C VAL A 209 -6.21 28.05 28.27
N LEU A 210 -7.20 27.23 28.00
CA LEU A 210 -6.99 25.86 27.52
C LEU A 210 -6.99 25.82 25.96
N LEU A 211 -6.12 24.99 25.41
CA LEU A 211 -6.04 24.70 23.99
C LEU A 211 -6.21 23.21 23.76
N ASP A 212 -6.87 22.88 22.66
CA ASP A 212 -7.00 21.52 22.19
C ASP A 212 -7.19 21.49 20.66
N PHE A 213 -7.02 20.33 20.06
CA PHE A 213 -7.27 19.95 18.69
C PHE A 213 -6.85 21.00 17.64
N ILE A 214 -5.54 21.15 17.46
CA ILE A 214 -4.94 22.10 16.52
C ILE A 214 -4.80 21.42 15.15
N SER A 215 -5.25 22.09 14.08
CA SER A 215 -5.22 21.58 12.72
C SER A 215 -4.71 22.65 11.75
N ILE A 216 -3.81 22.27 10.84
CA ILE A 216 -3.33 23.13 9.75
C ILE A 216 -3.22 22.32 8.45
N MET A 217 -3.90 22.78 7.42
CA MET A 217 -3.83 22.21 6.07
C MET A 217 -3.81 23.31 5.03
N ARG A 218 -3.34 23.03 3.83
CA ARG A 218 -3.57 23.88 2.68
C ARG A 218 -5.08 24.03 2.44
N ALA A 219 -5.52 25.22 2.05
CA ALA A 219 -6.94 25.50 1.83
C ALA A 219 -7.56 24.63 0.72
N ASP A 220 -6.83 24.45 -0.39
CA ASP A 220 -7.24 23.59 -1.50
C ASP A 220 -7.32 22.10 -1.09
N THR A 221 -6.39 21.64 -0.27
CA THR A 221 -6.35 20.27 0.25
C THR A 221 -7.52 20.00 1.21
N ARG A 222 -7.80 20.91 2.13
CA ARG A 222 -8.94 20.80 3.07
C ARG A 222 -10.28 20.71 2.34
N ALA A 223 -10.42 21.44 1.22
CA ALA A 223 -11.62 21.42 0.39
C ALA A 223 -11.76 20.16 -0.47
N ASN A 224 -10.66 19.45 -0.76
CA ASN A 224 -10.61 18.34 -1.71
C ASN A 224 -10.28 16.99 -1.05
N GLY A 225 -10.93 16.65 0.07
CA GLY A 225 -10.83 15.34 0.70
C GLY A 225 -9.67 15.20 1.71
N LYS A 226 -8.90 16.27 1.96
CA LYS A 226 -7.80 16.32 2.92
C LYS A 226 -6.61 15.42 2.55
N PHE A 227 -6.39 15.18 1.25
CA PHE A 227 -5.26 14.39 0.74
C PHE A 227 -4.10 15.26 0.34
N ARG A 228 -2.91 14.84 0.67
CA ARG A 228 -1.67 15.48 0.25
C ARG A 228 -1.57 15.45 -1.27
N PRO A 229 -1.47 16.62 -1.95
CA PRO A 229 -1.67 16.69 -3.40
C PRO A 229 -0.67 15.86 -4.20
N ASP A 230 0.61 15.88 -3.81
CA ASP A 230 1.67 15.14 -4.46
C ASP A 230 1.49 13.61 -4.33
N LEU A 231 1.03 13.13 -3.17
CA LEU A 231 0.75 11.70 -2.97
C LEU A 231 -0.55 11.28 -3.67
N LEU A 232 -1.55 12.12 -3.73
CA LEU A 232 -2.75 11.86 -4.53
C LEU A 232 -2.40 11.73 -6.03
N GLU A 233 -1.53 12.59 -6.55
CA GLU A 233 -1.05 12.49 -7.95
C GLU A 233 -0.24 11.22 -8.18
N SER A 234 0.57 10.77 -7.21
CA SER A 234 1.26 9.48 -7.32
C SER A 234 0.29 8.30 -7.46
N LEU A 235 -0.82 8.32 -6.70
CA LEU A 235 -1.88 7.31 -6.80
C LEU A 235 -2.64 7.40 -8.12
N LYS A 236 -2.94 8.61 -8.60
CA LYS A 236 -3.53 8.80 -9.94
C LYS A 236 -2.63 8.25 -11.05
N GLY A 237 -1.32 8.33 -10.87
CA GLY A 237 -0.35 7.73 -11.79
C GLY A 237 -0.49 6.21 -11.93
N LEU A 238 -0.86 5.50 -10.87
CA LEU A 238 -1.12 4.06 -10.89
C LEU A 238 -2.50 3.70 -11.46
N LYS A 239 -3.47 4.63 -11.42
CA LYS A 239 -4.85 4.41 -11.89
C LYS A 239 -5.51 3.16 -11.27
N PRO A 240 -5.47 2.97 -9.93
CA PRO A 240 -5.88 1.71 -9.32
C PRO A 240 -7.35 1.39 -9.63
N PRO A 241 -7.67 0.20 -10.16
CA PRO A 241 -9.06 -0.20 -10.39
C PRO A 241 -9.79 -0.49 -9.09
N PHE A 242 -9.08 -0.88 -8.04
CA PHE A 242 -9.60 -0.99 -6.68
C PHE A 242 -8.50 -0.67 -5.65
N ILE A 243 -8.94 -0.32 -4.44
CA ILE A 243 -8.06 -0.13 -3.27
C ILE A 243 -8.63 -0.93 -2.10
N ARG A 244 -7.78 -1.76 -1.48
CA ARG A 244 -8.06 -2.52 -0.27
C ARG A 244 -7.69 -1.69 0.97
N TRP A 245 -8.60 -1.55 1.93
CA TRP A 245 -8.43 -0.76 3.17
C TRP A 245 -9.39 -1.28 4.29
N PRO A 246 -9.16 -1.09 5.61
CA PRO A 246 -8.12 -0.27 6.27
C PRO A 246 -6.77 -0.97 6.37
N GLY A 247 -6.66 -2.14 5.82
CA GLY A 247 -5.39 -2.78 5.74
C GLY A 247 -5.44 -4.27 5.70
N GLY A 248 -4.29 -4.76 6.01
CA GLY A 248 -3.80 -5.97 6.55
C GLY A 248 -4.06 -6.06 8.05
N SER A 249 -2.98 -6.17 8.82
CA SER A 249 -3.08 -6.39 10.28
C SER A 249 -3.77 -5.24 11.04
N PHE A 250 -3.67 -4.01 10.54
CA PHE A 250 -4.37 -2.88 11.14
C PHE A 250 -5.90 -3.04 11.16
N ALA A 251 -6.49 -3.78 10.21
CA ALA A 251 -7.93 -4.02 10.16
C ALA A 251 -8.47 -4.62 11.47
N SER A 252 -7.70 -5.51 12.13
CA SER A 252 -8.10 -6.14 13.40
C SER A 252 -8.19 -5.18 14.59
N THR A 253 -7.51 -4.04 14.52
CA THR A 253 -7.49 -3.02 15.59
C THR A 253 -8.30 -1.77 15.26
N TYR A 254 -8.68 -1.60 14.01
CA TYR A 254 -9.43 -0.41 13.55
C TYR A 254 -10.84 -0.36 14.14
N LYS A 255 -11.13 0.72 14.88
CA LYS A 255 -12.44 0.98 15.51
C LYS A 255 -13.26 1.91 14.60
N TRP A 256 -13.94 1.34 13.60
CA TRP A 256 -14.58 2.12 12.54
C TRP A 256 -15.56 3.19 13.05
N GLN A 257 -16.27 2.94 14.15
CA GLN A 257 -17.22 3.91 14.77
C GLN A 257 -16.51 5.14 15.32
N ASP A 258 -15.25 5.01 15.71
CA ASP A 258 -14.43 6.12 16.20
C ASP A 258 -13.80 6.93 15.05
N GLY A 259 -13.82 6.39 13.83
CA GLY A 259 -13.27 7.00 12.62
C GLY A 259 -14.31 7.65 11.69
N ILE A 260 -15.55 7.87 12.13
CA ILE A 260 -16.60 8.53 11.36
C ILE A 260 -17.06 9.84 12.00
N GLY A 261 -17.69 10.71 11.23
CA GLY A 261 -18.15 12.03 11.67
C GLY A 261 -17.06 13.10 11.65
N PRO A 262 -17.29 14.27 12.27
CA PRO A 262 -16.31 15.35 12.31
C PRO A 262 -15.00 14.92 12.97
N ALA A 263 -13.86 15.23 12.37
CA ALA A 263 -12.53 14.80 12.85
C ALA A 263 -12.28 15.17 14.32
N VAL A 264 -12.73 16.34 14.74
CA VAL A 264 -12.65 16.84 16.13
C VAL A 264 -13.41 15.99 17.15
N SER A 265 -14.37 15.19 16.71
CA SER A 265 -15.19 14.31 17.56
C SER A 265 -14.75 12.84 17.51
N ARG A 266 -13.68 12.53 16.77
CA ARG A 266 -13.15 11.18 16.66
C ARG A 266 -12.30 10.83 17.87
N VAL A 267 -12.12 9.54 18.12
CA VAL A 267 -11.35 9.07 19.26
C VAL A 267 -9.89 8.85 18.84
N TYR A 268 -8.97 9.32 19.66
CA TYR A 268 -7.56 8.99 19.55
C TYR A 268 -7.31 7.50 19.82
N HIS A 269 -6.50 6.88 18.96
CA HIS A 269 -5.99 5.55 19.17
C HIS A 269 -4.48 5.51 18.89
N PRO A 270 -3.67 4.92 19.78
CA PRO A 270 -2.30 4.58 19.39
C PRO A 270 -2.34 3.48 18.35
N ASN A 271 -1.58 3.59 17.28
CA ASN A 271 -1.44 2.54 16.28
C ASN A 271 -0.57 1.40 16.83
N VAL A 272 -1.14 0.60 17.71
CA VAL A 272 -0.43 -0.48 18.42
C VAL A 272 0.11 -1.57 17.48
N MET A 273 -0.46 -1.68 16.28
CA MET A 273 -0.03 -2.64 15.28
C MET A 273 1.29 -2.23 14.63
N TRP A 274 1.45 -0.92 14.37
CA TRP A 274 2.55 -0.40 13.56
C TRP A 274 3.25 0.79 14.21
N GLY A 275 4.06 0.52 15.25
CA GLY A 275 4.96 1.52 15.84
C GLY A 275 4.39 2.41 16.95
N GLY A 276 3.10 2.29 17.28
CA GLY A 276 2.48 2.98 18.43
C GLY A 276 2.31 4.49 18.28
N TYR A 277 2.48 5.04 17.08
CA TYR A 277 2.26 6.47 16.84
C TYR A 277 0.77 6.86 16.99
N ALA A 278 0.56 8.13 17.28
CA ALA A 278 -0.78 8.67 17.45
C ALA A 278 -1.59 8.63 16.16
N ASP A 279 -2.81 8.11 16.22
CA ASP A 279 -3.79 8.22 15.14
C ASP A 279 -5.09 8.79 15.70
N TYR A 280 -5.43 10.00 15.28
CA TYR A 280 -6.69 10.67 15.62
C TYR A 280 -7.81 10.29 14.65
N TYR A 281 -7.60 9.25 13.87
CA TYR A 281 -8.52 8.80 12.83
C TYR A 281 -9.00 9.92 11.89
N GLY A 282 -8.12 10.90 11.63
CA GLY A 282 -8.41 11.97 10.67
C GLY A 282 -8.74 11.44 9.27
N PHE A 283 -8.20 10.27 8.95
CA PHE A 283 -8.56 9.47 7.78
C PHE A 283 -9.33 8.23 8.24
N GLY A 284 -10.61 8.19 7.97
CA GLY A 284 -11.51 7.09 8.30
C GLY A 284 -12.30 6.59 7.09
N THR A 285 -13.46 5.99 7.35
CA THR A 285 -14.32 5.39 6.31
C THR A 285 -14.68 6.38 5.21
N ASP A 286 -15.14 7.58 5.57
CA ASP A 286 -15.64 8.55 4.61
C ASP A 286 -14.50 9.15 3.77
N GLU A 287 -13.32 9.40 4.37
CA GLU A 287 -12.14 9.86 3.65
C GLU A 287 -11.60 8.78 2.70
N PHE A 288 -11.60 7.51 3.12
CA PHE A 288 -11.21 6.41 2.23
C PHE A 288 -12.14 6.29 1.01
N LEU A 289 -13.45 6.36 1.22
CA LEU A 289 -14.41 6.26 0.13
C LEU A 289 -14.36 7.48 -0.80
N GLU A 290 -14.06 8.67 -0.26
CA GLU A 290 -13.77 9.86 -1.06
C GLU A 290 -12.46 9.71 -1.88
N LEU A 291 -11.42 9.11 -1.31
CA LEU A 291 -10.20 8.78 -2.04
C LEU A 291 -10.51 7.86 -3.24
N CYS A 292 -11.24 6.78 -3.02
CA CYS A 292 -11.65 5.87 -4.09
C CYS A 292 -12.45 6.60 -5.18
N ARG A 293 -13.38 7.49 -4.80
CA ARG A 293 -14.16 8.30 -5.74
C ARG A 293 -13.27 9.19 -6.60
N GLN A 294 -12.27 9.87 -5.99
CA GLN A 294 -11.35 10.76 -6.74
C GLN A 294 -10.42 10.00 -7.68
N LEU A 295 -10.07 8.77 -7.35
CA LEU A 295 -9.22 7.90 -8.16
C LEU A 295 -10.01 7.09 -9.20
N GLY A 296 -11.33 7.05 -9.10
CA GLY A 296 -12.17 6.15 -9.91
C GLY A 296 -11.98 4.67 -9.55
N ALA A 297 -11.52 4.40 -8.32
CA ALA A 297 -11.22 3.06 -7.83
C ALA A 297 -12.43 2.46 -7.09
N ASN A 298 -12.60 1.15 -7.21
CA ASN A 298 -13.56 0.41 -6.38
C ASN A 298 -13.01 0.24 -4.96
N PRO A 299 -13.79 0.50 -3.91
CA PRO A 299 -13.37 0.20 -2.55
C PRO A 299 -13.47 -1.30 -2.25
N MET A 300 -12.45 -1.84 -1.59
CA MET A 300 -12.46 -3.14 -0.94
C MET A 300 -12.26 -2.96 0.56
N ILE A 301 -13.27 -3.33 1.33
CA ILE A 301 -13.27 -3.14 2.79
C ILE A 301 -12.87 -4.45 3.47
N THR A 302 -11.87 -4.40 4.35
CA THR A 302 -11.48 -5.53 5.21
C THR A 302 -12.13 -5.38 6.57
N LEU A 303 -13.07 -6.25 6.89
CA LEU A 303 -13.75 -6.30 8.19
C LEU A 303 -12.88 -7.02 9.23
N ALA A 304 -12.85 -6.54 10.46
CA ALA A 304 -12.38 -7.36 11.58
C ALA A 304 -13.39 -8.48 11.86
N ALA A 305 -12.93 -9.71 11.95
CA ALA A 305 -13.78 -10.87 12.24
C ALA A 305 -13.10 -11.80 13.29
N PRO A 306 -12.92 -11.30 14.53
CA PRO A 306 -12.13 -12.01 15.55
C PRO A 306 -12.84 -13.26 16.09
N SER A 307 -14.18 -13.30 16.03
CA SER A 307 -14.98 -14.44 16.54
C SER A 307 -16.39 -14.45 15.94
N ILE A 308 -17.13 -15.52 16.25
CA ILE A 308 -18.57 -15.66 15.89
C ILE A 308 -19.52 -15.12 16.97
N LYS A 309 -19.02 -14.45 17.99
CA LYS A 309 -19.85 -13.85 19.02
C LYS A 309 -20.79 -12.79 18.42
N PRO A 310 -22.05 -12.70 18.88
CA PRO A 310 -23.01 -11.77 18.32
C PRO A 310 -22.52 -10.32 18.28
N GLU A 311 -21.81 -9.86 19.32
CA GLU A 311 -21.27 -8.51 19.39
C GLU A 311 -20.24 -8.21 18.31
N ASP A 312 -19.33 -9.14 18.01
CA ASP A 312 -18.30 -8.98 16.98
C ASP A 312 -18.93 -8.98 15.58
N VAL A 313 -19.87 -9.91 15.34
CA VAL A 313 -20.61 -10.01 14.08
C VAL A 313 -21.42 -8.74 13.82
N GLU A 314 -22.20 -8.29 14.81
CA GLU A 314 -23.02 -7.07 14.68
C GLU A 314 -22.17 -5.82 14.51
N TYR A 315 -21.02 -5.73 15.18
CA TYR A 315 -20.08 -4.61 15.00
C TYR A 315 -19.62 -4.50 13.54
N ALA A 316 -19.24 -5.61 12.93
CA ALA A 316 -18.82 -5.64 11.53
C ALA A 316 -19.99 -5.36 10.56
N MET A 317 -21.16 -5.98 10.80
CA MET A 317 -22.35 -5.76 9.96
C MET A 317 -22.85 -4.31 10.05
N ASN A 318 -22.78 -3.68 11.22
CA ASN A 318 -23.15 -2.27 11.40
C ASN A 318 -22.24 -1.34 10.57
N TRP A 319 -20.97 -1.68 10.38
CA TRP A 319 -20.10 -0.92 9.49
C TRP A 319 -20.55 -1.02 8.03
N VAL A 320 -20.93 -2.22 7.59
CA VAL A 320 -21.50 -2.39 6.25
C VAL A 320 -22.82 -1.60 6.13
N HIS A 321 -23.71 -1.67 7.10
CA HIS A 321 -24.95 -0.87 7.14
C HIS A 321 -24.68 0.65 7.07
N TYR A 322 -23.67 1.15 7.81
CA TYR A 322 -23.25 2.55 7.71
C TYR A 322 -22.95 2.96 6.28
N MET A 323 -22.22 2.11 5.54
CA MET A 323 -21.80 2.43 4.19
C MET A 323 -22.92 2.32 3.16
N ILE A 324 -23.73 1.26 3.20
CA ILE A 324 -24.62 0.91 2.08
C ILE A 324 -26.12 1.19 2.30
N ASP A 325 -26.54 1.41 3.54
CA ASP A 325 -27.96 1.58 3.82
C ASP A 325 -28.51 2.94 3.36
N PRO A 326 -29.79 3.02 3.01
CA PRO A 326 -30.42 4.30 2.71
C PRO A 326 -30.51 5.19 3.96
N ALA A 327 -30.55 6.52 3.78
CA ALA A 327 -30.59 7.51 4.85
C ALA A 327 -31.85 7.43 5.76
N THR A 328 -32.73 6.47 5.52
CA THR A 328 -33.91 6.20 6.35
C THR A 328 -33.65 5.21 7.50
N THR A 329 -32.60 4.40 7.41
CA THR A 329 -32.18 3.44 8.45
C THR A 329 -31.34 4.12 9.54
N SER A 330 -31.08 3.42 10.64
CA SER A 330 -30.30 3.96 11.76
C SER A 330 -28.90 4.39 11.34
N TRP A 331 -28.14 3.51 10.70
CA TRP A 331 -26.77 3.80 10.27
C TRP A 331 -26.71 4.72 9.06
N GLY A 332 -27.64 4.59 8.10
CA GLY A 332 -27.75 5.51 6.98
C GLY A 332 -28.07 6.94 7.40
N LYS A 333 -28.86 7.16 8.48
CA LYS A 333 -29.08 8.50 9.07
C LYS A 333 -27.80 9.10 9.64
N ILE A 334 -26.98 8.29 10.33
CA ILE A 334 -25.68 8.75 10.87
C ILE A 334 -24.77 9.16 9.73
N ARG A 335 -24.64 8.34 8.69
CA ARG A 335 -23.85 8.69 7.49
C ARG A 335 -24.36 10.00 6.86
N ALA A 336 -25.67 10.15 6.69
CA ALA A 336 -26.26 11.35 6.12
C ALA A 336 -26.00 12.59 6.98
N ALA A 337 -26.05 12.47 8.31
CA ALA A 337 -25.70 13.54 9.25
C ALA A 337 -24.21 13.91 9.19
N ASN A 338 -23.34 12.96 8.83
CA ASN A 338 -21.91 13.18 8.59
C ASN A 338 -21.64 13.82 7.22
N GLY A 339 -22.66 14.19 6.44
CA GLY A 339 -22.53 14.87 5.15
C GLY A 339 -22.61 13.94 3.92
N HIS A 340 -22.83 12.64 4.10
CA HIS A 340 -22.85 11.64 3.03
C HIS A 340 -24.24 11.04 2.86
N LEU A 341 -25.13 11.79 2.20
CA LEU A 341 -26.55 11.42 2.05
C LEU A 341 -26.74 10.10 1.29
N GLN A 342 -26.00 9.92 0.20
CA GLN A 342 -26.16 8.74 -0.66
C GLN A 342 -25.38 7.54 -0.11
N PRO A 343 -25.94 6.31 -0.24
CA PRO A 343 -25.20 5.10 0.02
C PRO A 343 -23.94 4.99 -0.84
N TYR A 344 -22.89 4.40 -0.29
CA TYR A 344 -21.69 4.06 -1.05
C TYR A 344 -21.86 2.73 -1.78
N SER A 345 -21.18 2.56 -2.91
CA SER A 345 -21.05 1.28 -3.59
C SER A 345 -19.81 0.54 -3.04
N ILE A 346 -20.02 -0.63 -2.45
CA ILE A 346 -18.94 -1.46 -1.90
C ILE A 346 -18.93 -2.82 -2.62
N PRO A 347 -18.23 -2.94 -3.73
CA PRO A 347 -18.26 -4.16 -4.54
C PRO A 347 -17.48 -5.32 -3.93
N TYR A 348 -16.55 -5.08 -3.00
CA TYR A 348 -15.71 -6.10 -2.38
C TYR A 348 -15.67 -5.95 -0.86
N ILE A 349 -15.93 -7.05 -0.15
CA ILE A 349 -15.86 -7.10 1.32
C ILE A 349 -15.02 -8.32 1.72
N GLN A 350 -13.92 -8.07 2.39
CA GLN A 350 -13.04 -9.11 2.91
C GLN A 350 -13.37 -9.42 4.38
N ILE A 351 -13.44 -10.70 4.72
CA ILE A 351 -13.63 -11.20 6.08
C ILE A 351 -12.26 -11.45 6.69
N ASP A 352 -11.86 -10.61 7.65
CA ASP A 352 -10.60 -10.65 8.38
C ASP A 352 -9.33 -10.46 7.53
N ASN A 353 -8.17 -10.48 8.19
CA ASN A 353 -6.84 -10.47 7.58
C ASN A 353 -5.92 -11.46 8.29
N GLU A 354 -5.31 -12.39 7.54
CA GLU A 354 -4.33 -13.35 8.05
C GLU A 354 -4.73 -14.00 9.40
N PRO A 355 -5.90 -14.63 9.51
CA PRO A 355 -6.43 -15.15 10.78
C PRO A 355 -5.50 -16.17 11.46
N MET A 356 -4.60 -16.80 10.70
CA MET A 356 -3.56 -17.67 11.26
C MET A 356 -2.56 -16.93 12.16
N ASN A 357 -2.42 -15.61 12.04
CA ASN A 357 -1.60 -14.81 12.96
C ASN A 357 -2.21 -14.75 14.38
N ASN A 358 -3.52 -14.93 14.47
CA ASN A 358 -4.28 -15.02 15.74
C ASN A 358 -4.42 -16.47 16.23
N ASN A 359 -3.57 -17.40 15.73
CA ASN A 359 -3.57 -18.83 16.03
C ASN A 359 -4.90 -19.54 15.69
N GLN A 360 -5.71 -18.98 14.79
CA GLN A 360 -6.89 -19.67 14.29
C GLN A 360 -6.50 -20.82 13.38
N THR A 361 -7.21 -21.95 13.51
CA THR A 361 -7.11 -23.06 12.57
C THR A 361 -7.98 -22.78 11.33
N PRO A 362 -7.75 -23.47 10.20
CA PRO A 362 -8.59 -23.32 9.03
C PRO A 362 -10.05 -23.70 9.31
N ASP A 363 -10.32 -24.67 10.19
CA ASP A 363 -11.68 -25.06 10.58
C ASP A 363 -12.39 -23.95 11.38
N GLN A 364 -11.70 -23.32 12.33
CA GLN A 364 -12.24 -22.19 13.11
C GLN A 364 -12.51 -20.97 12.23
N TYR A 365 -11.59 -20.67 11.31
CA TYR A 365 -11.80 -19.57 10.39
C TYR A 365 -12.93 -19.86 9.37
N ALA A 366 -13.07 -21.09 8.93
CA ALA A 366 -14.19 -21.49 8.07
C ALA A 366 -15.55 -21.32 8.76
N GLU A 367 -15.64 -21.56 10.08
CA GLU A 367 -16.85 -21.24 10.87
C GLU A 367 -17.14 -19.74 10.87
N ILE A 368 -16.11 -18.90 11.05
CA ILE A 368 -16.24 -17.42 10.96
C ILE A 368 -16.74 -17.03 9.58
N VAL A 369 -16.15 -17.55 8.50
CA VAL A 369 -16.56 -17.25 7.13
C VAL A 369 -18.01 -17.67 6.88
N ASN A 370 -18.44 -18.82 7.40
CA ASN A 370 -19.84 -19.26 7.29
C ASN A 370 -20.81 -18.30 7.97
N VAL A 371 -20.49 -17.79 9.16
CA VAL A 371 -21.34 -16.85 9.90
C VAL A 371 -21.36 -15.48 9.22
N TYR A 372 -20.20 -14.87 8.98
CA TYR A 372 -20.09 -13.54 8.38
C TYR A 372 -20.58 -13.53 6.93
N GLY A 373 -20.15 -14.50 6.12
CA GLY A 373 -20.50 -14.62 4.71
C GLY A 373 -22.01 -14.78 4.51
N SER A 374 -22.67 -15.64 5.28
CA SER A 374 -24.13 -15.80 5.21
C SER A 374 -24.90 -14.53 5.59
N ARG A 375 -24.35 -13.70 6.51
CA ARG A 375 -24.93 -12.41 6.86
C ARG A 375 -24.69 -11.39 5.75
N LEU A 376 -23.47 -11.30 5.22
CA LEU A 376 -23.10 -10.40 4.12
C LEU A 376 -23.92 -10.69 2.86
N ARG A 377 -24.15 -11.94 2.51
CA ARG A 377 -25.05 -12.32 1.39
C ARG A 377 -26.45 -11.71 1.51
N LYS A 378 -26.94 -11.53 2.72
CA LYS A 378 -28.29 -10.95 2.98
C LYS A 378 -28.30 -9.42 2.90
N ILE A 379 -27.28 -8.76 3.48
CA ILE A 379 -27.26 -7.30 3.58
C ILE A 379 -26.61 -6.61 2.40
N ALA A 380 -25.62 -7.24 1.78
CA ALA A 380 -24.85 -6.73 0.64
C ALA A 380 -24.81 -7.75 -0.52
N PRO A 381 -25.96 -8.14 -1.12
CA PRO A 381 -26.03 -9.24 -2.08
C PRO A 381 -25.27 -9.01 -3.39
N HIS A 382 -24.88 -7.76 -3.66
CA HIS A 382 -24.11 -7.39 -4.86
C HIS A 382 -22.60 -7.34 -4.61
N ALA A 383 -22.16 -7.40 -3.35
CA ALA A 383 -20.74 -7.42 -3.01
C ALA A 383 -20.16 -8.84 -3.18
N LYS A 384 -18.99 -8.93 -3.78
CA LYS A 384 -18.18 -10.14 -3.74
C LYS A 384 -17.52 -10.27 -2.38
N ILE A 385 -17.67 -11.43 -1.78
CA ILE A 385 -17.12 -11.74 -0.46
C ILE A 385 -15.77 -12.39 -0.65
N VAL A 386 -14.77 -11.88 0.06
CA VAL A 386 -13.39 -12.36 0.02
C VAL A 386 -13.02 -13.02 1.35
N ALA A 387 -12.51 -14.25 1.30
CA ALA A 387 -12.02 -14.97 2.47
C ALA A 387 -10.50 -15.12 2.41
N CYS A 388 -9.83 -15.17 3.58
CA CYS A 388 -8.38 -15.27 3.68
C CYS A 388 -7.88 -16.68 3.37
N GLY A 389 -7.16 -16.82 2.28
CA GLY A 389 -6.40 -18.03 1.93
C GLY A 389 -5.08 -18.13 2.69
N GLN A 390 -4.17 -18.92 2.15
CA GLN A 390 -2.85 -19.15 2.74
C GLN A 390 -2.00 -17.88 2.76
N LYS A 391 -1.34 -17.62 3.90
CA LYS A 391 -0.42 -16.48 4.09
C LYS A 391 0.89 -16.60 3.31
N ARG A 392 1.36 -17.82 3.08
CA ARG A 392 2.60 -18.11 2.35
C ARG A 392 2.33 -19.20 1.32
N SER A 393 2.97 -19.09 0.18
CA SER A 393 2.83 -20.07 -0.91
C SER A 393 3.67 -21.33 -0.63
N VAL A 394 3.31 -22.09 0.43
CA VAL A 394 4.04 -23.28 0.87
C VAL A 394 3.25 -24.57 0.64
N ASP A 395 1.99 -24.61 1.07
CA ASP A 395 1.08 -25.74 0.91
C ASP A 395 -0.37 -25.27 0.73
N LEU A 396 -1.26 -26.17 0.36
CA LEU A 396 -2.67 -25.87 0.11
C LEU A 396 -3.59 -26.15 1.30
N ASN A 397 -3.10 -26.72 2.39
CA ASN A 397 -3.94 -27.28 3.45
C ASN A 397 -4.97 -26.29 4.01
N TRP A 398 -4.53 -25.04 4.29
CA TRP A 398 -5.44 -23.98 4.74
C TRP A 398 -6.54 -23.69 3.71
N SER A 399 -6.12 -23.41 2.47
CA SER A 399 -7.03 -23.02 1.40
C SER A 399 -7.99 -24.13 1.01
N GLN A 400 -7.52 -25.37 0.96
CA GLN A 400 -8.37 -26.55 0.66
C GLN A 400 -9.46 -26.74 1.72
N LYS A 401 -9.09 -26.74 3.00
CA LYS A 401 -10.07 -26.89 4.07
C LYS A 401 -11.09 -25.78 4.10
N LEU A 402 -10.64 -24.51 3.90
CA LEU A 402 -11.55 -23.38 3.84
C LEU A 402 -12.56 -23.49 2.69
N ILE A 403 -12.10 -23.87 1.49
CA ILE A 403 -12.97 -24.09 0.33
C ILE A 403 -13.96 -25.21 0.61
N ASP A 404 -13.51 -26.35 1.14
CA ASP A 404 -14.36 -27.53 1.41
C ASP A 404 -15.46 -27.22 2.44
N ILE A 405 -15.17 -26.40 3.48
CA ILE A 405 -16.08 -26.15 4.60
C ILE A 405 -16.98 -24.92 4.37
N ALA A 406 -16.42 -23.85 3.78
CA ALA A 406 -17.09 -22.56 3.69
C ALA A 406 -17.24 -21.98 2.28
N GLY A 407 -16.92 -22.74 1.22
CA GLY A 407 -16.90 -22.26 -0.15
C GLY A 407 -18.23 -21.72 -0.69
N ASP A 408 -19.37 -22.04 -0.07
CA ASP A 408 -20.69 -21.46 -0.43
C ASP A 408 -20.83 -19.99 0.05
N ASN A 409 -20.01 -19.54 0.99
CA ASN A 409 -20.15 -18.27 1.68
C ASN A 409 -19.13 -17.21 1.29
N PHE A 410 -18.29 -17.46 0.29
CA PHE A 410 -17.39 -16.47 -0.30
C PHE A 410 -17.21 -16.68 -1.81
N ASP A 411 -16.71 -15.68 -2.51
CA ASP A 411 -16.54 -15.68 -3.98
C ASP A 411 -15.08 -15.70 -4.38
N ILE A 412 -14.19 -15.13 -3.54
CA ILE A 412 -12.79 -14.91 -3.84
C ILE A 412 -11.95 -15.40 -2.66
N LEU A 413 -10.91 -16.18 -2.96
CA LEU A 413 -9.90 -16.62 -1.99
C LEU A 413 -8.69 -15.69 -2.07
N GLY A 414 -8.46 -14.89 -1.02
CA GLY A 414 -7.38 -13.92 -0.92
C GLY A 414 -6.11 -14.53 -0.33
N CYS A 415 -5.08 -14.71 -1.15
CA CYS A 415 -3.77 -15.23 -0.74
C CYS A 415 -2.75 -14.11 -0.59
N HIS A 416 -1.69 -14.35 0.22
CA HIS A 416 -0.55 -13.45 0.38
C HIS A 416 0.74 -14.15 -0.08
N ASN A 417 1.46 -13.52 -1.01
CA ASN A 417 2.62 -14.10 -1.69
C ASN A 417 3.86 -13.23 -1.51
N TYR A 418 4.61 -13.45 -0.45
CA TYR A 418 5.83 -12.72 -0.16
C TYR A 418 7.09 -13.51 -0.52
N GLU A 419 8.05 -12.84 -1.16
CA GLU A 419 9.45 -13.23 -1.20
C GLU A 419 10.26 -12.24 -0.34
N TYR A 420 11.09 -12.77 0.54
CA TYR A 420 11.79 -11.93 1.52
C TYR A 420 13.21 -11.59 1.09
N GLU A 421 13.89 -12.51 0.41
CA GLU A 421 15.30 -12.39 0.11
C GLU A 421 15.52 -11.77 -1.26
N PRO A 422 16.27 -10.64 -1.36
CA PRO A 422 16.51 -9.94 -2.62
C PRO A 422 17.12 -10.81 -3.70
N GLU A 423 17.96 -11.78 -3.32
CA GLU A 423 18.60 -12.73 -4.24
C GLU A 423 17.60 -13.63 -4.96
N ASN A 424 16.42 -13.81 -4.37
CA ASN A 424 15.35 -14.63 -4.92
C ASN A 424 14.43 -13.86 -5.87
N PHE A 425 14.83 -12.69 -6.36
CA PHE A 425 13.99 -11.84 -7.21
C PHE A 425 13.44 -12.57 -8.46
N GLN A 426 14.14 -13.58 -8.94
CA GLN A 426 13.70 -14.47 -10.02
C GLN A 426 13.20 -15.82 -9.48
N SER A 427 13.98 -16.51 -8.66
CA SER A 427 13.64 -17.89 -8.20
C SER A 427 12.40 -17.94 -7.30
N GLY A 428 12.11 -16.88 -6.55
CA GLY A 428 10.90 -16.78 -5.74
C GLY A 428 9.61 -16.82 -6.55
N LEU A 429 9.65 -16.38 -7.81
CA LEU A 429 8.50 -16.43 -8.72
C LEU A 429 8.06 -17.86 -9.03
N GLN A 430 8.99 -18.81 -9.12
CA GLN A 430 8.66 -20.22 -9.37
C GLN A 430 7.81 -20.80 -8.23
N ARG A 431 8.23 -20.59 -6.99
CA ARG A 431 7.51 -21.08 -5.80
C ARG A 431 6.08 -20.53 -5.74
N ILE A 432 5.94 -19.23 -5.98
CA ILE A 432 4.64 -18.55 -5.99
C ILE A 432 3.76 -19.09 -7.12
N SER A 433 4.31 -19.19 -8.31
CA SER A 433 3.60 -19.67 -9.49
C SER A 433 3.15 -21.13 -9.32
N ASP A 434 4.02 -22.01 -8.84
CA ASP A 434 3.69 -23.43 -8.60
C ASP A 434 2.55 -23.58 -7.58
N TYR A 435 2.54 -22.74 -6.53
CA TYR A 435 1.45 -22.73 -5.56
C TYR A 435 0.12 -22.33 -6.23
N LEU A 436 0.11 -21.25 -6.99
CA LEU A 436 -1.10 -20.73 -7.64
C LEU A 436 -1.67 -21.71 -8.68
N VAL A 437 -0.81 -22.35 -9.46
CA VAL A 437 -1.22 -23.40 -10.41
C VAL A 437 -1.87 -24.60 -9.71
N LYS A 438 -1.29 -25.04 -8.57
CA LYS A 438 -1.87 -26.12 -7.76
C LYS A 438 -3.20 -25.70 -7.14
N LEU A 439 -3.30 -24.46 -6.67
CA LEU A 439 -4.54 -23.93 -6.10
C LEU A 439 -5.64 -23.81 -7.16
N GLU A 440 -5.33 -23.28 -8.34
CA GLU A 440 -6.23 -23.24 -9.48
C GLU A 440 -6.74 -24.65 -9.81
N HIS A 441 -5.83 -25.62 -9.93
CA HIS A 441 -6.19 -27.01 -10.21
C HIS A 441 -7.13 -27.58 -9.14
N PHE A 442 -6.85 -27.32 -7.85
CA PHE A 442 -7.74 -27.77 -6.76
C PHE A 442 -9.13 -27.15 -6.87
N ILE A 443 -9.24 -25.84 -7.09
CA ILE A 443 -10.52 -25.14 -7.23
C ILE A 443 -11.33 -25.74 -8.41
N GLN A 444 -10.70 -25.93 -9.56
CA GLN A 444 -11.34 -26.47 -10.77
C GLN A 444 -11.88 -27.91 -10.60
N HIS A 445 -11.33 -28.67 -9.62
CA HIS A 445 -11.77 -30.05 -9.32
C HIS A 445 -12.59 -30.15 -8.03
N SER A 446 -12.84 -29.01 -7.35
CA SER A 446 -13.70 -28.94 -6.18
C SER A 446 -15.18 -28.80 -6.58
N ARG A 447 -16.09 -28.84 -5.60
CA ARG A 447 -17.51 -28.50 -5.84
C ARG A 447 -17.75 -26.98 -6.00
N HIS A 448 -16.72 -26.16 -5.78
CA HIS A 448 -16.79 -24.69 -5.77
C HIS A 448 -15.96 -24.07 -6.91
N THR A 449 -16.14 -24.55 -8.12
CA THR A 449 -15.35 -24.16 -9.31
C THR A 449 -15.46 -22.68 -9.69
N ALA A 450 -16.44 -21.96 -9.16
CA ALA A 450 -16.64 -20.53 -9.41
C ALA A 450 -15.76 -19.62 -8.56
N ILE A 451 -15.14 -20.14 -7.50
CA ILE A 451 -14.25 -19.35 -6.62
C ILE A 451 -13.07 -18.84 -7.45
N LYS A 452 -12.82 -17.52 -7.31
CA LYS A 452 -11.65 -16.85 -7.90
C LYS A 452 -10.52 -16.73 -6.89
N ILE A 453 -9.32 -16.47 -7.40
CA ILE A 453 -8.12 -16.23 -6.58
C ILE A 453 -7.82 -14.73 -6.59
N ALA A 454 -7.48 -14.18 -5.43
CA ALA A 454 -6.87 -12.87 -5.29
C ALA A 454 -5.49 -13.00 -4.64
N ILE A 455 -4.54 -12.14 -5.05
CA ILE A 455 -3.26 -12.00 -4.36
C ILE A 455 -3.26 -10.62 -3.70
N LEU A 456 -3.71 -10.58 -2.43
CA LEU A 456 -4.02 -9.32 -1.73
C LEU A 456 -2.84 -8.68 -1.02
N GLU A 457 -1.72 -9.38 -0.97
CA GLU A 457 -0.42 -8.85 -0.55
C GLU A 457 0.69 -9.64 -1.25
N TRP A 458 1.54 -8.94 -1.99
CA TRP A 458 2.68 -9.58 -2.64
C TRP A 458 3.83 -8.60 -2.80
N SER A 459 5.06 -9.09 -2.66
CA SER A 459 6.25 -8.24 -2.72
C SER A 459 7.53 -9.06 -2.70
N LEU A 460 8.62 -8.48 -3.22
CA LEU A 460 10.00 -8.79 -2.85
C LEU A 460 10.37 -7.85 -1.68
N CYS A 461 10.13 -8.29 -0.44
CA CYS A 461 10.00 -7.41 0.73
C CYS A 461 11.21 -6.55 1.06
N ARG A 462 12.42 -7.10 0.98
CA ARG A 462 13.66 -6.46 1.46
C ARG A 462 14.52 -5.87 0.34
N SER A 463 13.99 -5.77 -0.88
CA SER A 463 14.70 -5.18 -2.00
C SER A 463 14.20 -3.76 -2.26
N PHE A 464 15.08 -2.78 -2.15
CA PHE A 464 14.79 -1.36 -2.39
C PHE A 464 15.33 -0.88 -3.76
N ASP A 465 15.88 -1.79 -4.54
CA ASP A 465 16.57 -1.57 -5.79
C ASP A 465 15.82 -2.15 -7.01
N TRP A 466 16.50 -2.27 -8.14
CA TRP A 466 15.91 -2.75 -9.39
C TRP A 466 15.45 -4.22 -9.34
N ARG A 467 16.00 -5.06 -8.44
CA ARG A 467 15.51 -6.43 -8.24
C ARG A 467 14.02 -6.45 -7.95
N ALA A 468 13.52 -5.49 -7.15
CA ALA A 468 12.08 -5.36 -6.88
C ALA A 468 11.26 -5.04 -8.13
N GLY A 469 11.79 -4.24 -9.06
CA GLY A 469 11.16 -3.97 -10.35
C GLY A 469 11.04 -5.23 -11.22
N LEU A 470 12.14 -5.98 -11.34
CA LEU A 470 12.15 -7.24 -12.10
C LEU A 470 11.20 -8.28 -11.51
N HIS A 471 11.17 -8.41 -10.17
CA HIS A 471 10.24 -9.28 -9.47
C HIS A 471 8.78 -8.86 -9.71
N THR A 472 8.50 -7.56 -9.66
CA THR A 472 7.17 -7.02 -9.95
C THR A 472 6.73 -7.36 -11.36
N ALA A 473 7.60 -7.19 -12.37
CA ALA A 473 7.29 -7.52 -13.76
C ALA A 473 6.96 -9.01 -13.95
N GLY A 474 7.78 -9.88 -13.38
CA GLY A 474 7.55 -11.33 -13.45
C GLY A 474 6.28 -11.78 -12.70
N SER A 475 6.00 -11.17 -11.54
CA SER A 475 4.76 -11.43 -10.80
C SER A 475 3.53 -11.08 -11.62
N LEU A 476 3.49 -9.88 -12.20
CA LEU A 476 2.36 -9.41 -13.02
C LEU A 476 2.15 -10.28 -14.26
N ILE A 477 3.24 -10.65 -14.98
CA ILE A 477 3.16 -11.57 -16.12
C ILE A 477 2.60 -12.93 -15.68
N ALA A 478 3.05 -13.46 -14.55
CA ALA A 478 2.55 -14.75 -14.05
C ALA A 478 1.06 -14.68 -13.64
N TYR A 479 0.63 -13.55 -13.06
CA TYR A 479 -0.77 -13.34 -12.68
C TYR A 479 -1.67 -13.15 -13.91
N GLU A 480 -1.23 -12.41 -14.91
CA GLU A 480 -1.94 -12.29 -16.18
C GLU A 480 -2.12 -13.64 -16.89
N ARG A 481 -1.09 -14.52 -16.85
CA ARG A 481 -1.20 -15.87 -17.44
C ARG A 481 -2.17 -16.80 -16.71
N LEU A 482 -2.40 -16.56 -15.42
CA LEU A 482 -3.33 -17.34 -14.60
C LEU A 482 -4.77 -16.80 -14.65
N SER A 483 -5.04 -15.79 -15.48
CA SER A 483 -6.39 -15.35 -15.76
C SER A 483 -7.14 -16.43 -16.60
N PRO A 484 -8.43 -16.65 -16.39
CA PRO A 484 -9.34 -15.88 -15.52
C PRO A 484 -9.44 -16.40 -14.08
N SER A 485 -8.56 -17.27 -13.62
CA SER A 485 -8.60 -17.81 -12.25
C SER A 485 -8.19 -16.75 -11.24
N ILE A 486 -7.19 -15.89 -11.57
CA ILE A 486 -6.85 -14.71 -10.77
C ILE A 486 -7.72 -13.54 -11.21
N GLU A 487 -8.53 -13.02 -10.28
CA GLU A 487 -9.41 -11.87 -10.51
C GLU A 487 -8.75 -10.56 -10.13
N MET A 488 -7.97 -10.52 -9.03
CA MET A 488 -7.40 -9.29 -8.52
C MET A 488 -6.08 -9.49 -7.80
N THR A 489 -5.24 -8.46 -7.80
CA THR A 489 -4.02 -8.42 -7.01
C THR A 489 -3.76 -7.02 -6.46
N CYS A 490 -3.06 -6.91 -5.34
CA CYS A 490 -2.52 -5.65 -4.86
C CYS A 490 -1.18 -5.85 -4.14
N PRO A 491 -0.16 -5.06 -4.50
CA PRO A 491 1.15 -5.18 -3.88
C PRO A 491 1.16 -4.63 -2.46
N ALA A 492 2.04 -5.13 -1.62
CA ALA A 492 2.34 -4.61 -0.29
C ALA A 492 3.81 -4.17 -0.23
N LEU A 493 4.13 -2.97 0.30
CA LEU A 493 3.27 -1.92 0.79
C LEU A 493 3.09 -0.82 -0.26
N LEU A 494 1.96 -0.13 -0.25
CA LEU A 494 1.71 0.94 -1.21
C LEU A 494 2.63 2.13 -1.00
N MET A 495 2.68 2.70 0.22
CA MET A 495 3.53 3.85 0.51
C MET A 495 4.09 3.81 1.93
N ARG A 496 5.18 4.55 2.13
CA ARG A 496 5.83 4.72 3.42
C ARG A 496 6.57 6.04 3.53
N ASN A 497 6.68 6.55 4.75
CA ASN A 497 7.59 7.63 5.07
C ASN A 497 9.05 7.12 5.12
N THR A 498 9.97 7.84 4.49
CA THR A 498 11.40 7.47 4.43
C THR A 498 12.14 7.62 5.75
N THR A 499 11.54 8.31 6.74
CA THR A 499 12.10 8.44 8.09
C THR A 499 11.80 7.25 8.99
N ASP A 500 10.87 6.37 8.56
CA ASP A 500 10.57 5.13 9.26
C ASP A 500 11.62 4.05 9.05
N ASN A 501 11.56 3.01 9.90
CA ASN A 501 12.41 1.84 9.77
C ASN A 501 12.34 1.26 8.35
N PRO A 502 13.48 1.10 7.64
CA PRO A 502 13.51 0.65 6.25
C PRO A 502 13.36 -0.86 6.07
N GLU A 503 12.73 -1.58 6.99
CA GLU A 503 12.65 -3.04 6.93
C GLU A 503 11.90 -3.55 5.68
N TRP A 504 10.86 -2.85 5.26
CA TRP A 504 9.98 -3.26 4.15
C TRP A 504 10.00 -2.25 3.01
N ARG A 505 10.10 -2.74 1.77
CA ARG A 505 9.96 -1.89 0.58
C ARG A 505 8.53 -1.37 0.42
N SER A 506 8.38 -0.32 -0.38
CA SER A 506 7.08 0.23 -0.79
C SER A 506 7.12 0.65 -2.27
N PHE A 507 5.94 0.88 -2.83
CA PHE A 507 5.79 1.41 -4.19
C PHE A 507 6.03 2.91 -4.24
N ILE A 508 5.61 3.63 -3.19
CA ILE A 508 5.75 5.07 -3.05
C ILE A 508 6.53 5.36 -1.77
N TYR A 509 7.58 6.15 -1.89
CA TYR A 509 8.38 6.64 -0.78
C TYR A 509 8.16 8.13 -0.63
N HIS A 510 7.91 8.62 0.57
CA HIS A 510 7.70 10.04 0.82
C HIS A 510 8.35 10.51 2.11
N ASP A 511 8.55 11.81 2.21
CA ASP A 511 8.74 12.54 3.44
C ASP A 511 7.58 13.54 3.61
N HIS A 512 7.70 14.53 4.50
CA HIS A 512 6.65 15.54 4.68
C HIS A 512 6.63 16.61 3.55
N VAL A 513 7.56 16.57 2.59
CA VAL A 513 7.74 17.58 1.54
C VAL A 513 7.45 17.03 0.16
N SER A 514 7.92 15.82 -0.14
CA SER A 514 7.94 15.26 -1.49
C SER A 514 7.87 13.73 -1.48
N TRP A 515 7.92 13.13 -2.66
CA TRP A 515 7.90 11.68 -2.85
C TRP A 515 8.77 11.23 -4.03
N PHE A 516 9.08 9.94 -4.07
CA PHE A 516 9.66 9.29 -5.24
C PHE A 516 9.11 7.88 -5.43
N PRO A 517 9.08 7.36 -6.68
CA PRO A 517 8.61 6.01 -6.97
C PRO A 517 9.62 4.96 -6.53
N GLY A 518 9.17 3.82 -6.02
CA GLY A 518 9.97 2.60 -5.98
C GLY A 518 10.04 1.94 -7.36
N SER A 519 11.01 1.05 -7.58
CA SER A 519 11.16 0.34 -8.86
C SER A 519 9.91 -0.48 -9.23
N GLY A 520 9.19 -1.05 -8.24
CA GLY A 520 7.93 -1.73 -8.46
C GLY A 520 6.80 -0.83 -8.98
N TYR A 521 6.72 0.41 -8.46
CA TYR A 521 5.77 1.42 -8.96
C TYR A 521 5.97 1.70 -10.45
N VAL A 522 7.23 1.89 -10.87
CA VAL A 522 7.56 2.24 -12.27
C VAL A 522 7.13 1.11 -13.22
N VAL A 523 7.37 -0.13 -12.82
CA VAL A 523 6.99 -1.32 -13.61
C VAL A 523 5.49 -1.49 -13.67
N GLU A 524 4.80 -1.44 -12.53
CA GLU A 524 3.35 -1.64 -12.50
C GLU A 524 2.63 -0.56 -13.30
N LYS A 525 3.05 0.70 -13.13
CA LYS A 525 2.54 1.81 -13.95
C LYS A 525 2.74 1.56 -15.44
N LEU A 526 3.93 1.14 -15.86
CA LEU A 526 4.21 0.83 -17.27
C LEU A 526 3.28 -0.28 -17.78
N PHE A 527 3.12 -1.37 -17.04
CA PHE A 527 2.28 -2.48 -17.46
C PHE A 527 0.80 -2.12 -17.50
N HIS A 528 0.33 -1.32 -16.55
CA HIS A 528 -1.06 -0.86 -16.52
C HIS A 528 -1.36 0.17 -17.63
N ASP A 529 -0.45 1.09 -17.92
CA ASP A 529 -0.60 2.05 -19.02
C ASP A 529 -0.72 1.33 -20.39
N HIS A 530 -0.12 0.12 -20.51
CA HIS A 530 -0.17 -0.73 -21.70
C HIS A 530 -1.03 -1.99 -21.49
N TYR A 531 -2.04 -1.91 -20.64
CA TYR A 531 -2.97 -3.00 -20.42
C TYR A 531 -3.78 -3.32 -21.68
N ALA A 532 -3.93 -4.62 -21.97
CA ALA A 532 -4.83 -5.14 -22.97
C ALA A 532 -5.51 -6.40 -22.40
N PRO A 533 -6.88 -6.49 -22.44
CA PRO A 533 -7.62 -7.43 -21.63
C PRO A 533 -7.61 -8.88 -22.16
N VAL A 534 -7.26 -9.13 -23.41
CA VAL A 534 -7.36 -10.46 -24.00
C VAL A 534 -6.00 -11.12 -24.07
N GLN A 535 -5.80 -12.19 -23.33
CA GLN A 535 -4.60 -13.02 -23.43
C GLN A 535 -4.61 -13.79 -24.74
N LEU A 536 -3.54 -13.69 -25.51
CA LEU A 536 -3.32 -14.48 -26.71
C LEU A 536 -2.56 -15.78 -26.38
N ALA A 537 -2.87 -16.83 -27.12
CA ALA A 537 -2.09 -18.06 -27.07
C ALA A 537 -0.62 -17.72 -27.42
N SER A 538 0.28 -17.88 -26.46
CA SER A 538 1.69 -17.61 -26.65
C SER A 538 2.55 -18.54 -25.82
N THR A 539 3.74 -18.87 -26.32
CA THR A 539 4.73 -19.66 -25.62
C THR A 539 6.12 -19.17 -25.94
N SER A 540 7.01 -19.20 -24.96
CA SER A 540 8.40 -18.83 -25.12
C SER A 540 9.31 -20.05 -24.91
N GLY A 541 10.45 -20.07 -25.59
CA GLY A 541 11.44 -21.12 -25.47
C GLY A 541 12.75 -20.76 -26.15
N THR A 542 13.73 -21.66 -26.09
CA THR A 542 14.96 -21.52 -26.86
C THR A 542 14.71 -21.85 -28.34
N PHE A 543 15.59 -21.39 -29.23
CA PHE A 543 15.50 -21.69 -30.67
C PHE A 543 15.46 -23.21 -30.93
N LYS A 544 16.22 -24.01 -30.19
CA LYS A 544 16.23 -25.47 -30.23
C LYS A 544 14.89 -26.11 -29.87
N ASP A 545 14.23 -25.57 -28.84
CA ASP A 545 12.93 -26.09 -28.41
C ASP A 545 11.86 -25.89 -29.48
N ILE A 546 12.03 -24.85 -30.31
CA ILE A 546 11.06 -24.46 -31.34
C ILE A 546 11.35 -25.11 -32.66
N GLU A 547 12.60 -25.31 -33.10
CA GLU A 547 12.94 -26.04 -34.33
C GLU A 547 12.48 -27.51 -34.32
N ASN A 548 12.50 -28.14 -33.14
CA ASN A 548 12.05 -29.53 -32.98
C ASN A 548 10.53 -29.69 -32.89
N ARG A 549 9.76 -28.60 -33.02
CA ARG A 549 8.30 -28.58 -32.86
C ARG A 549 7.58 -28.14 -34.14
N ALA A 550 7.81 -28.89 -35.21
CA ALA A 550 7.10 -28.69 -36.51
C ALA A 550 5.58 -28.66 -36.35
N ASP A 551 5.05 -29.32 -35.30
CA ASP A 551 3.62 -29.36 -34.95
C ASP A 551 3.21 -28.29 -33.92
N PHE A 552 4.05 -27.30 -33.66
CA PHE A 552 3.83 -26.28 -32.63
C PHE A 552 2.45 -25.62 -32.74
N PHE A 553 2.03 -25.29 -33.93
CA PHE A 553 0.80 -24.56 -34.16
C PHE A 553 -0.47 -25.45 -34.13
N ASN A 554 -0.34 -26.76 -34.30
CA ASN A 554 -1.47 -27.70 -34.20
C ASN A 554 -1.79 -28.10 -32.74
N GLY A 555 -0.91 -27.79 -31.81
CA GLY A 555 -1.04 -28.14 -30.40
C GLY A 555 -0.71 -27.01 -29.41
N ILE A 556 -0.72 -25.74 -29.86
CA ILE A 556 -0.30 -24.59 -29.06
C ILE A 556 -1.05 -24.50 -27.74
N SER A 557 -2.33 -24.81 -27.67
CA SER A 557 -3.16 -24.77 -26.49
C SER A 557 -2.66 -25.69 -25.35
N GLN A 558 -1.96 -26.79 -25.69
CA GLN A 558 -1.38 -27.72 -24.72
C GLN A 558 -0.02 -27.27 -24.19
N MET A 559 0.58 -26.26 -24.84
CA MET A 559 1.93 -25.80 -24.57
C MET A 559 1.99 -24.43 -23.93
N ILE A 560 0.83 -23.80 -23.72
CA ILE A 560 0.76 -22.48 -23.11
C ILE A 560 1.14 -22.59 -21.64
N PRO A 561 2.18 -21.87 -21.22
CA PRO A 561 2.61 -21.94 -19.84
C PRO A 561 1.59 -21.28 -18.93
N LYS A 562 1.39 -21.86 -17.74
CA LYS A 562 0.66 -21.25 -16.65
C LYS A 562 1.65 -20.66 -15.65
N GLY A 563 1.39 -19.44 -15.21
CA GLY A 563 2.24 -18.76 -14.26
C GLY A 563 3.62 -18.38 -14.81
N TRP A 564 4.66 -18.43 -14.00
CA TRP A 564 6.02 -18.08 -14.41
C TRP A 564 6.73 -19.22 -15.14
N THR A 565 7.46 -18.91 -16.24
CA THR A 565 8.01 -19.92 -17.14
C THR A 565 9.40 -20.40 -16.79
N GLY A 566 10.14 -19.71 -15.90
CA GLY A 566 11.51 -20.08 -15.56
C GLY A 566 12.58 -19.75 -16.62
N GLY A 567 12.19 -19.13 -17.74
CA GLY A 567 13.08 -18.83 -18.86
C GLY A 567 14.07 -17.69 -18.58
N THR A 568 15.07 -17.55 -19.45
CA THR A 568 15.98 -16.40 -19.46
C THR A 568 15.22 -15.10 -19.71
N ILE A 569 14.29 -15.12 -20.64
CA ILE A 569 13.29 -14.09 -20.90
C ILE A 569 11.92 -14.71 -20.62
N ASP A 570 11.15 -14.05 -19.78
CA ASP A 570 9.72 -14.37 -19.58
C ASP A 570 8.89 -13.34 -20.34
N ALA A 571 7.87 -13.79 -21.09
CA ALA A 571 7.05 -12.89 -21.92
C ALA A 571 5.62 -13.39 -22.06
N ILE A 572 4.67 -12.46 -22.21
CA ILE A 572 3.25 -12.70 -22.49
C ILE A 572 2.81 -11.82 -23.65
N ALA A 573 1.85 -12.29 -24.44
CA ALA A 573 1.18 -11.51 -25.46
C ALA A 573 -0.31 -11.35 -25.14
N THR A 574 -0.80 -10.13 -25.29
CA THR A 574 -2.21 -9.78 -25.09
C THR A 574 -2.70 -8.91 -26.24
N CYS A 575 -4.01 -8.74 -26.39
CA CYS A 575 -4.56 -7.78 -27.36
C CYS A 575 -5.80 -7.07 -26.80
N THR A 576 -6.17 -5.97 -27.45
CA THR A 576 -7.44 -5.29 -27.20
C THR A 576 -8.61 -6.14 -27.72
N GLU A 577 -9.81 -5.94 -27.17
CA GLU A 577 -11.02 -6.69 -27.57
C GLU A 577 -11.36 -6.56 -29.06
N ASP A 578 -11.00 -5.45 -29.68
CA ASP A 578 -11.18 -5.18 -31.11
C ASP A 578 -10.01 -5.65 -31.98
N ASN A 579 -9.02 -6.33 -31.41
CA ASN A 579 -7.78 -6.80 -32.04
C ASN A 579 -6.95 -5.72 -32.73
N ARG A 580 -7.16 -4.44 -32.40
CA ARG A 580 -6.45 -3.32 -33.01
C ARG A 580 -5.09 -3.01 -32.38
N ARG A 581 -4.75 -3.64 -31.27
CA ARG A 581 -3.47 -3.48 -30.61
C ARG A 581 -3.04 -4.79 -29.98
N ILE A 582 -1.87 -5.31 -30.36
CA ILE A 582 -1.22 -6.41 -29.67
C ILE A 582 -0.16 -5.82 -28.75
N VAL A 583 -0.13 -6.30 -27.51
CA VAL A 583 0.84 -5.86 -26.49
C VAL A 583 1.66 -7.07 -26.05
N ILE A 584 2.98 -6.91 -26.06
CA ILE A 584 3.92 -7.91 -25.55
C ILE A 584 4.61 -7.31 -24.34
N LYS A 585 4.59 -8.01 -23.21
CA LYS A 585 5.34 -7.69 -22.02
C LYS A 585 6.41 -8.74 -21.80
N ALA A 586 7.66 -8.32 -21.61
CA ALA A 586 8.80 -9.22 -21.47
C ALA A 586 9.80 -8.76 -20.43
N VAL A 587 10.49 -9.71 -19.78
CA VAL A 587 11.51 -9.46 -18.76
C VAL A 587 12.75 -10.27 -19.05
N ASN A 588 13.91 -9.60 -19.11
CA ASN A 588 15.25 -10.23 -19.13
C ASN A 588 15.85 -10.19 -17.72
N TYR A 589 15.98 -11.35 -17.08
CA TYR A 589 16.52 -11.47 -15.72
C TYR A 589 18.05 -11.62 -15.67
N LYS A 590 18.73 -11.63 -16.82
CA LYS A 590 20.16 -11.93 -16.91
C LYS A 590 21.01 -10.67 -17.00
N GLY A 591 22.20 -10.75 -16.44
CA GLY A 591 23.23 -9.70 -16.49
C GLY A 591 23.89 -9.53 -17.88
N VAL A 592 23.31 -10.12 -18.92
CA VAL A 592 23.75 -10.01 -20.31
C VAL A 592 22.58 -9.65 -21.22
N SER A 593 22.89 -8.99 -22.33
CA SER A 593 21.88 -8.72 -23.35
C SER A 593 21.42 -10.02 -24.00
N ASN A 594 20.12 -10.14 -24.21
CA ASN A 594 19.49 -11.25 -24.89
C ASN A 594 18.61 -10.75 -26.02
N VAL A 595 18.37 -11.57 -27.03
CA VAL A 595 17.46 -11.24 -28.13
C VAL A 595 16.12 -11.93 -27.89
N LEU A 596 15.04 -11.15 -27.91
CA LEU A 596 13.67 -11.64 -27.98
C LEU A 596 13.23 -11.64 -29.45
N LEU A 597 13.07 -12.82 -30.03
CA LEU A 597 12.50 -12.98 -31.34
C LEU A 597 11.00 -13.27 -31.20
N VAL A 598 10.17 -12.38 -31.67
CA VAL A 598 8.71 -12.53 -31.64
C VAL A 598 8.22 -12.97 -33.03
N ARG A 599 7.53 -14.11 -33.08
CA ARG A 599 6.90 -14.65 -34.27
C ARG A 599 5.40 -14.62 -34.14
N LEU A 600 4.74 -13.85 -34.99
CA LEU A 600 3.29 -13.77 -35.06
C LEU A 600 2.76 -14.78 -36.05
N GLN A 601 1.67 -15.46 -35.68
CA GLN A 601 0.92 -16.34 -36.51
C GLN A 601 -0.57 -16.02 -36.40
N GLY A 602 -1.33 -16.35 -37.44
CA GLY A 602 -2.76 -16.14 -37.46
C GLY A 602 -3.24 -15.33 -38.69
N SER A 603 -4.54 -15.30 -38.90
CA SER A 603 -5.17 -14.53 -39.96
C SER A 603 -5.27 -13.03 -39.62
N SER A 604 -5.21 -12.68 -38.36
CA SER A 604 -5.32 -11.32 -37.83
C SER A 604 -3.99 -10.52 -37.80
N ILE A 605 -2.91 -11.11 -38.39
CA ILE A 605 -1.63 -10.39 -38.48
C ILE A 605 -1.79 -9.23 -39.47
N PRO A 606 -1.48 -7.98 -39.06
CA PRO A 606 -1.55 -6.84 -39.96
C PRO A 606 -0.53 -6.96 -41.09
N SER A 607 -0.89 -6.51 -42.27
CA SER A 607 0.04 -6.41 -43.42
C SER A 607 1.08 -5.28 -43.18
N ASN A 608 0.75 -4.30 -42.38
CA ASN A 608 1.61 -3.20 -41.92
C ASN A 608 1.16 -2.72 -40.54
N ALA A 609 2.10 -2.30 -39.70
CA ALA A 609 1.83 -1.84 -38.35
C ALA A 609 2.87 -0.82 -37.88
N THR A 610 2.48 0.03 -36.96
CA THR A 610 3.39 0.86 -36.17
C THR A 610 3.82 0.08 -34.93
N ILE A 611 5.13 -0.07 -34.71
CA ILE A 611 5.70 -0.67 -33.52
C ILE A 611 6.19 0.43 -32.57
N LYS A 612 5.66 0.43 -31.34
CA LYS A 612 6.18 1.23 -30.24
C LYS A 612 6.83 0.31 -29.21
N THR A 613 7.93 0.75 -28.65
CA THR A 613 8.62 0.03 -27.60
C THR A 613 8.83 0.91 -26.38
N PHE A 614 8.71 0.33 -25.20
CA PHE A 614 8.94 0.99 -23.92
C PHE A 614 9.87 0.10 -23.10
N THR A 615 11.05 0.60 -22.78
CA THR A 615 12.09 -0.21 -22.10
C THR A 615 12.44 0.41 -20.76
N LEU A 616 12.46 -0.43 -19.73
CA LEU A 616 13.07 -0.12 -18.44
C LEU A 616 14.33 -0.96 -18.30
N ASN A 617 15.46 -0.35 -17.97
CA ASN A 617 16.69 -1.07 -17.64
C ASN A 617 17.50 -0.28 -16.62
N ALA A 618 18.13 -1.02 -15.69
CA ALA A 618 19.00 -0.48 -14.66
C ALA A 618 19.96 -1.58 -14.17
N ALA A 619 21.04 -1.22 -13.49
CA ALA A 619 21.81 -2.21 -12.74
C ALA A 619 20.99 -2.73 -11.56
N LEU A 620 21.27 -3.96 -11.09
CA LEU A 620 20.46 -4.58 -10.02
C LEU A 620 20.39 -3.72 -8.75
N ASP A 621 21.48 -3.01 -8.42
CA ASP A 621 21.60 -2.18 -7.22
C ASP A 621 21.13 -0.72 -7.44
N ASP A 622 20.67 -0.36 -8.64
CA ASP A 622 20.12 0.97 -8.91
C ASP A 622 18.76 1.12 -8.22
N ALA A 623 18.55 2.29 -7.62
CA ALA A 623 17.31 2.64 -6.93
C ALA A 623 16.94 4.10 -7.15
N PRO A 624 15.66 4.42 -7.31
CA PRO A 624 15.17 5.79 -7.19
C PRO A 624 15.37 6.34 -5.78
N SER A 625 15.44 7.65 -5.66
CA SER A 625 15.60 8.35 -4.38
C SER A 625 15.03 9.75 -4.45
N MET A 626 14.89 10.47 -3.31
CA MET A 626 14.48 11.87 -3.27
C MET A 626 15.35 12.78 -4.16
N LYS A 627 16.65 12.48 -4.28
CA LYS A 627 17.58 13.26 -5.12
C LYS A 627 17.49 12.87 -6.60
N HIS A 628 17.13 11.63 -6.88
CA HIS A 628 17.10 11.05 -8.22
C HIS A 628 15.80 10.23 -8.40
N PRO A 629 14.62 10.89 -8.39
CA PRO A 629 13.33 10.19 -8.49
C PRO A 629 13.16 9.45 -9.83
N ASP A 630 13.79 9.95 -10.90
CA ASP A 630 13.72 9.41 -12.27
C ASP A 630 14.91 8.49 -12.61
N ALA A 631 15.64 7.97 -11.61
CA ALA A 631 16.78 7.07 -11.86
C ALA A 631 16.38 5.84 -12.69
N ILE A 632 15.15 5.38 -12.53
CA ILE A 632 14.54 4.32 -13.34
C ILE A 632 13.29 4.90 -14.03
N ARG A 633 13.33 4.98 -15.36
CA ARG A 633 12.24 5.51 -16.17
C ARG A 633 12.15 4.80 -17.51
N PRO A 634 10.96 4.75 -18.14
CA PRO A 634 10.81 4.13 -19.45
C PRO A 634 11.48 4.95 -20.54
N TYR A 635 12.12 4.25 -21.46
CA TYR A 635 12.64 4.79 -22.72
C TYR A 635 11.74 4.35 -23.86
N GLU A 636 11.21 5.31 -24.59
CA GLU A 636 10.34 5.06 -25.74
C GLU A 636 11.16 4.91 -27.02
N GLY A 637 10.73 4.00 -27.89
CA GLY A 637 11.33 3.75 -29.19
C GLY A 637 10.30 3.25 -30.20
N THR A 638 10.78 3.06 -31.43
CA THR A 638 9.99 2.49 -32.53
C THR A 638 10.81 1.41 -33.23
N ALA A 639 10.13 0.45 -33.89
CA ALA A 639 10.75 -0.55 -34.72
C ALA A 639 9.99 -0.73 -36.03
N ALA A 640 10.67 -1.25 -37.06
CA ALA A 640 10.01 -1.63 -38.30
C ALA A 640 9.17 -2.88 -38.12
N PHE A 641 7.97 -2.90 -38.68
CA PHE A 641 7.12 -4.09 -38.66
C PHE A 641 7.62 -5.13 -39.65
N THR A 642 7.79 -6.36 -39.16
CA THR A 642 8.04 -7.58 -39.93
C THR A 642 7.29 -8.75 -39.28
N LYS A 643 7.09 -9.86 -39.96
CA LYS A 643 6.47 -11.05 -39.36
C LYS A 643 7.31 -11.65 -38.23
N ASP A 644 8.63 -11.54 -38.33
CA ASP A 644 9.58 -11.90 -37.30
C ASP A 644 10.17 -10.62 -36.72
N LEU A 645 9.68 -10.22 -35.53
CA LEU A 645 10.17 -9.03 -34.83
C LEU A 645 11.34 -9.42 -33.93
N SER A 646 12.38 -8.65 -33.95
CA SER A 646 13.60 -8.90 -33.14
C SER A 646 13.88 -7.70 -32.23
N PHE A 647 13.95 -7.97 -30.93
CA PHE A 647 14.23 -6.96 -29.92
C PHE A 647 15.47 -7.35 -29.09
N THR A 648 16.46 -6.47 -29.05
CA THR A 648 17.57 -6.63 -28.10
C THR A 648 17.11 -6.14 -26.73
N MET A 649 17.06 -7.04 -25.78
CA MET A 649 16.78 -6.73 -24.38
C MET A 649 18.09 -6.57 -23.62
N ASN A 650 18.31 -5.40 -23.06
CA ASN A 650 19.47 -5.09 -22.23
C ASN A 650 19.57 -6.00 -21.01
N PRO A 651 20.73 -6.09 -20.34
CA PRO A 651 20.80 -6.76 -19.05
C PRO A 651 19.76 -6.23 -18.09
N TYR A 652 19.12 -7.13 -17.34
CA TYR A 652 18.14 -6.77 -16.29
C TYR A 652 17.09 -5.76 -16.77
N SER A 653 16.38 -6.07 -17.85
CA SER A 653 15.44 -5.13 -18.48
C SER A 653 14.02 -5.64 -18.54
N VAL A 654 13.08 -4.70 -18.60
CA VAL A 654 11.68 -4.92 -18.89
C VAL A 654 11.35 -4.25 -20.22
N LEU A 655 10.62 -4.93 -21.08
CA LEU A 655 10.23 -4.44 -22.40
C LEU A 655 8.70 -4.57 -22.55
N VAL A 656 8.09 -3.48 -23.01
CA VAL A 656 6.70 -3.50 -23.53
C VAL A 656 6.76 -3.14 -25.01
N VAL A 657 6.08 -3.92 -25.84
CA VAL A 657 5.94 -3.69 -27.28
C VAL A 657 4.47 -3.53 -27.62
N GLU A 658 4.09 -2.46 -28.28
CA GLU A 658 2.79 -2.30 -28.90
C GLU A 658 2.88 -2.46 -30.41
N ILE A 659 2.07 -3.33 -30.96
CA ILE A 659 1.88 -3.55 -32.39
C ILE A 659 0.52 -2.99 -32.76
N ILE A 660 0.49 -1.88 -33.46
CA ILE A 660 -0.72 -1.12 -33.80
C ILE A 660 -0.89 -1.18 -35.33
N PRO A 661 -1.88 -1.94 -35.85
CA PRO A 661 -2.19 -1.94 -37.28
C PRO A 661 -2.44 -0.54 -37.83
N ASN A 662 -1.86 -0.22 -39.00
CA ASN A 662 -2.03 1.08 -39.66
C ASN A 662 -3.39 1.20 -40.35
#